data_e6976b4383adb6535e88d38ef8d1adf1
#
_entry.id   e6976b4383adb6535e88d38ef8d1adf1
#
_cell.length_a   1.000
_cell.length_b   1.000
_cell.length_c   1.000
_cell.angle_alpha   90.00
_cell.angle_beta   90.00
_cell.angle_gamma   90.00
#
_symmetry.space_group_name_H-M   'P 1'
#
loop_
_entity.id
_entity.type
_entity.pdbx_description
1 polymer ?
#
loop_
_entity_poly.entity_id
_entity_poly.type
_entity_poly.pdbx_seq_one_letter_code
_entity_poly.pdbx_strand_id
1 'polypeptide(L)'
;MGKSAFLKRVLMGGACALVLAGTAMAQARSFDVPAGDLKAGLDAFSRQAGVQLVYRIEDVRGLRTVGVRANAEPEEVLSRLLAGTRLSVRRDSSGALAIVREAAFPDSEAASVEEVVVTGSRLKNVFDAATPVVSMDRTELLEQGYMDLAEALTDIPGVEEAVSLANSQTATQANGLSTISLRNLGANRTLTLIDGHRTVSNAGNKNAVSLSSIPEFFVDRVEVTTGGGSAVYGSDAIAGVVNIITERRLDGVRARIVGGTTGDGGGDSIEYSVGAGGRFMDDRLYLMAGATYDRQFRLAATDRDRALESILYQPATNTVVTPDLSSNSAGGRFVSGRWFYDESGLKPNFVTAINGYETRNNGTLITPRDNLNGAVKFEYNLTANVKAWGQALYSNVTTDSVREATTVSNSTTFGVNDEFSVGRMSRTLNPFAPTEIKSAASSSGIDFRRRVVEVGPNLIHNERETLRSWVGLEGSLANDWDWKLTYGHGEFNGEQIRGNTLNLQRVQWALDSERVAGVVQCRNAAARADGCVPLNIFGVGSITPEMADYIRADTYYRQNNRQDTIEGYVAGPLFQLPAGAVEAAFGFESRRDHTETHTDPRIQSGVASSSFLPEFEGTIKANEVFTEVSAPILSDAPLAHRLVLNGAVRVADYNLESVGTTVSWRAGVQWSPVPDLRIRSEYARAQRAPDTTELYSPPRDDADTVVDVCSGVTATTPGVVAQNCRADSRIAASMAASGGVFRQLSTSIKAPNAGNPDLFEETADTLTLGAVYRPAFLPGFEASLDYYDIRISDVISSLTNAALLLGCYSDPNGTNNVFCQTITRDDSGQLVRILNQEQNLNETRARGVDVAASYRFDLEQWRVPGRFKASLNYSRRLELSTEYNGISSVETIDEVGAVGTAKNEAKFGLNWSDDNWSVRWSSRYVGSVVDSLEREQQAIAMGWADPLYLYLDDYWRHDISVSFTPDRRNPKLKVFGTVRNIFNDYGPFLPDGTDSGNQYNYNSTYGVVGRAFTLGLQVEF
;
A
#
# COMPACT_ATOMS: atom_id res chain seq x y z
N MET A 1 21.46 -13.53 -18.02
CA MET A 1 21.20 -14.84 -18.66
C MET A 1 21.93 -15.97 -17.93
N GLY A 2 21.63 -16.34 -16.71
CA GLY A 2 22.40 -17.40 -16.05
C GLY A 2 21.82 -17.99 -14.75
N LYS A 3 20.81 -17.41 -14.15
CA LYS A 3 20.25 -17.88 -12.86
C LYS A 3 18.83 -18.49 -12.95
N SER A 4 18.12 -18.29 -14.05
CA SER A 4 16.77 -18.85 -14.27
C SER A 4 16.73 -20.39 -14.43
N ALA A 5 17.86 -21.04 -14.68
CA ALA A 5 17.90 -22.48 -14.93
C ALA A 5 17.97 -23.34 -13.64
N PHE A 6 18.31 -22.75 -12.50
CA PHE A 6 18.44 -23.50 -11.23
C PHE A 6 17.08 -23.69 -10.55
N LEU A 7 16.22 -22.69 -10.58
CA LEU A 7 14.90 -22.76 -9.95
C LEU A 7 13.93 -23.68 -10.73
N LYS A 8 14.05 -23.74 -12.06
CA LYS A 8 13.26 -24.69 -12.88
C LYS A 8 13.58 -26.17 -12.61
N ARG A 9 14.76 -26.48 -12.09
CA ARG A 9 15.14 -27.86 -11.71
C ARG A 9 14.66 -28.26 -10.32
N VAL A 10 14.44 -27.32 -9.41
CA VAL A 10 13.94 -27.61 -8.05
C VAL A 10 12.43 -27.81 -8.04
N LEU A 11 11.70 -27.08 -8.87
CA LEU A 11 10.22 -27.22 -8.98
C LEU A 11 9.76 -28.48 -9.74
N MET A 12 10.57 -29.04 -10.64
CA MET A 12 10.24 -30.31 -11.31
C MET A 12 10.62 -31.58 -10.51
N GLY A 13 11.46 -31.48 -9.51
CA GLY A 13 11.86 -32.60 -8.66
C GLY A 13 10.90 -32.92 -7.51
N GLY A 14 10.01 -31.97 -7.15
CA GLY A 14 9.09 -32.13 -6.02
C GLY A 14 7.75 -32.77 -6.35
N ALA A 15 7.37 -32.83 -7.60
CA ALA A 15 6.04 -33.29 -8.02
C ALA A 15 5.87 -34.81 -8.22
N CYS A 16 6.94 -35.60 -8.13
CA CYS A 16 6.88 -37.06 -8.38
C CYS A 16 6.96 -37.97 -7.13
N ALA A 17 7.00 -37.43 -5.90
CA ALA A 17 7.13 -38.25 -4.70
C ALA A 17 5.85 -38.36 -3.84
N LEU A 18 4.69 -37.90 -4.29
CA LEU A 18 3.44 -37.83 -3.51
C LEU A 18 2.34 -38.80 -3.97
N VAL A 19 2.67 -39.90 -4.60
CA VAL A 19 1.70 -40.95 -4.87
C VAL A 19 2.21 -42.24 -4.23
N LEU A 20 1.82 -42.49 -2.97
CA LEU A 20 1.65 -43.77 -2.32
C LEU A 20 1.50 -43.57 -0.78
N ALA A 21 0.35 -43.04 -0.35
CA ALA A 21 -0.11 -43.25 1.01
C ALA A 21 -1.47 -43.95 0.95
N GLY A 22 -1.44 -45.24 1.26
CA GLY A 22 -2.62 -46.09 1.26
C GLY A 22 -3.63 -45.62 2.32
N THR A 23 -4.88 -45.48 1.92
CA THR A 23 -6.03 -45.28 2.80
C THR A 23 -6.21 -46.49 3.69
N ALA A 24 -6.00 -46.32 4.99
CA ALA A 24 -6.50 -47.23 6.01
C ALA A 24 -8.01 -47.09 6.05
N MET A 25 -8.73 -47.99 5.40
CA MET A 25 -10.18 -48.10 5.49
C MET A 25 -10.56 -48.49 6.93
N ALA A 26 -11.34 -47.63 7.63
CA ALA A 26 -11.96 -47.98 8.86
C ALA A 26 -12.92 -49.15 8.61
N GLN A 27 -12.84 -50.26 9.38
CA GLN A 27 -13.66 -51.45 9.19
C GLN A 27 -15.02 -51.26 9.86
N ALA A 28 -16.08 -51.35 9.07
CA ALA A 28 -17.46 -51.45 9.58
C ALA A 28 -17.60 -52.65 10.54
N ARG A 29 -18.19 -52.40 11.72
CA ARG A 29 -18.45 -53.40 12.76
C ARG A 29 -19.94 -53.60 12.98
N SER A 30 -20.33 -54.76 13.43
CA SER A 30 -21.73 -55.05 13.78
C SER A 30 -22.07 -54.58 15.19
N PHE A 31 -23.07 -53.72 15.29
CA PHE A 31 -23.56 -53.16 16.55
C PHE A 31 -24.99 -53.61 16.79
N ASP A 32 -25.29 -53.96 18.04
CA ASP A 32 -26.65 -54.24 18.55
C ASP A 32 -26.80 -53.53 19.90
N VAL A 33 -27.24 -52.28 19.86
CA VAL A 33 -27.46 -51.44 21.05
C VAL A 33 -28.96 -51.27 21.25
N PRO A 34 -29.54 -51.76 22.35
CA PRO A 34 -30.96 -51.70 22.57
C PRO A 34 -31.49 -50.29 22.84
N ALA A 35 -32.73 -50.02 22.47
CA ALA A 35 -33.43 -48.78 22.83
C ALA A 35 -33.65 -48.68 24.35
N GLY A 36 -33.53 -47.49 24.91
CA GLY A 36 -33.74 -47.33 26.36
C GLY A 36 -33.03 -46.10 26.93
N ASP A 37 -32.50 -46.22 28.13
CA ASP A 37 -31.69 -45.16 28.78
C ASP A 37 -30.41 -44.89 27.99
N LEU A 38 -30.13 -43.61 27.71
CA LEU A 38 -29.01 -43.24 26.86
C LEU A 38 -27.68 -43.66 27.47
N LYS A 39 -27.49 -43.52 28.78
CA LYS A 39 -26.26 -43.97 29.46
C LYS A 39 -26.00 -45.45 29.25
N ALA A 40 -27.04 -46.28 29.42
CA ALA A 40 -26.93 -47.71 29.21
C ALA A 40 -26.59 -48.05 27.74
N GLY A 41 -27.18 -47.32 26.79
CA GLY A 41 -26.85 -47.41 25.36
C GLY A 41 -25.42 -47.05 25.04
N LEU A 42 -24.89 -45.96 25.60
CA LEU A 42 -23.49 -45.52 25.44
C LEU A 42 -22.50 -46.53 26.05
N ASP A 43 -22.83 -47.10 27.23
CA ASP A 43 -22.02 -48.16 27.86
C ASP A 43 -22.00 -49.45 27.01
N ALA A 44 -23.10 -49.80 26.38
CA ALA A 44 -23.20 -50.95 25.46
C ALA A 44 -22.41 -50.69 24.16
N PHE A 45 -22.53 -49.49 23.60
CA PHE A 45 -21.79 -49.09 22.42
C PHE A 45 -20.26 -49.10 22.69
N SER A 46 -19.80 -48.48 23.79
CA SER A 46 -18.38 -48.43 24.15
C SER A 46 -17.75 -49.83 24.24
N ARG A 47 -18.48 -50.78 24.82
CA ARG A 47 -18.02 -52.19 24.88
C ARG A 47 -17.98 -52.88 23.52
N GLN A 48 -18.93 -52.61 22.63
CA GLN A 48 -18.97 -53.23 21.31
C GLN A 48 -17.98 -52.59 20.32
N ALA A 49 -17.79 -51.26 20.40
CA ALA A 49 -16.87 -50.51 19.60
C ALA A 49 -15.41 -50.65 20.04
N GLY A 50 -15.16 -50.96 21.32
CA GLY A 50 -13.84 -51.00 21.92
C GLY A 50 -13.20 -49.62 22.02
N VAL A 51 -14.01 -48.54 22.10
CA VAL A 51 -13.55 -47.15 22.21
C VAL A 51 -13.90 -46.57 23.57
N GLN A 52 -13.05 -45.68 24.07
CA GLN A 52 -13.30 -44.98 25.31
C GLN A 52 -14.19 -43.75 25.03
N LEU A 53 -15.30 -43.64 25.76
CA LEU A 53 -16.21 -42.48 25.70
C LEU A 53 -15.99 -41.60 26.93
N VAL A 54 -15.91 -40.29 26.71
CA VAL A 54 -15.82 -39.28 27.76
C VAL A 54 -17.05 -38.39 27.68
N TYR A 55 -17.84 -38.34 28.78
CA TYR A 55 -19.02 -37.47 28.88
C TYR A 55 -19.32 -37.12 30.34
N ARG A 56 -20.05 -36.03 30.57
CA ARG A 56 -20.55 -35.67 31.88
C ARG A 56 -21.85 -36.45 32.16
N ILE A 57 -21.93 -37.07 33.30
CA ILE A 57 -23.10 -37.87 33.69
C ILE A 57 -24.39 -37.04 33.67
N GLU A 58 -24.28 -35.73 34.00
CA GLU A 58 -25.39 -34.77 34.02
C GLU A 58 -25.97 -34.53 32.62
N ASP A 59 -25.14 -34.60 31.57
CA ASP A 59 -25.57 -34.35 30.19
C ASP A 59 -26.39 -35.52 29.59
N VAL A 60 -26.16 -36.73 30.03
CA VAL A 60 -26.86 -37.95 29.53
C VAL A 60 -27.99 -38.43 30.45
N ARG A 61 -28.09 -37.87 31.65
CA ARG A 61 -29.06 -38.29 32.67
C ARG A 61 -30.49 -38.02 32.24
N GLY A 62 -31.32 -39.06 32.23
CA GLY A 62 -32.75 -38.96 31.87
C GLY A 62 -33.05 -38.88 30.38
N LEU A 63 -32.00 -38.89 29.53
CA LEU A 63 -32.17 -39.00 28.08
C LEU A 63 -32.35 -40.44 27.63
N ARG A 64 -33.04 -40.64 26.51
CA ARG A 64 -33.32 -41.95 25.92
C ARG A 64 -32.76 -42.02 24.49
N THR A 65 -32.28 -43.21 24.10
CA THR A 65 -31.90 -43.56 22.75
C THR A 65 -32.91 -44.50 22.10
N VAL A 66 -33.04 -44.39 20.78
CA VAL A 66 -33.87 -45.29 19.96
C VAL A 66 -33.23 -46.67 19.77
N GLY A 67 -31.96 -46.82 20.19
CA GLY A 67 -31.15 -47.99 19.91
C GLY A 67 -30.68 -48.05 18.45
N VAL A 68 -29.66 -48.87 18.21
CA VAL A 68 -29.11 -49.03 16.86
C VAL A 68 -28.71 -50.48 16.63
N ARG A 69 -29.22 -51.08 15.55
CA ARG A 69 -28.75 -52.35 15.04
C ARG A 69 -28.24 -52.16 13.62
N ALA A 70 -26.92 -52.08 13.43
CA ALA A 70 -26.28 -51.76 12.16
C ALA A 70 -24.88 -52.35 12.03
N ASN A 71 -24.46 -52.61 10.80
CA ASN A 71 -23.08 -52.86 10.45
C ASN A 71 -22.52 -51.57 9.84
N ALA A 72 -21.86 -50.75 10.66
CA ALA A 72 -21.44 -49.39 10.30
C ALA A 72 -20.16 -49.00 11.06
N GLU A 73 -19.64 -47.84 10.79
CA GLU A 73 -18.53 -47.28 11.54
C GLU A 73 -18.96 -46.81 12.93
N PRO A 74 -18.08 -46.92 13.95
CA PRO A 74 -18.41 -46.56 15.33
C PRO A 74 -18.98 -45.15 15.51
N GLU A 75 -18.51 -44.17 14.78
CA GLU A 75 -18.95 -42.78 14.85
C GLU A 75 -20.37 -42.61 14.29
N GLU A 76 -20.68 -43.28 13.19
CA GLU A 76 -22.05 -43.29 12.62
C GLU A 76 -23.06 -43.92 13.58
N VAL A 77 -22.70 -45.01 14.24
CA VAL A 77 -23.55 -45.64 15.23
C VAL A 77 -23.77 -44.74 16.44
N LEU A 78 -22.72 -44.11 16.94
CA LEU A 78 -22.77 -43.17 18.05
C LEU A 78 -23.64 -41.95 17.72
N SER A 79 -23.49 -41.40 16.52
CA SER A 79 -24.32 -40.30 16.01
C SER A 79 -25.82 -40.64 15.99
N ARG A 80 -26.17 -41.88 15.59
CA ARG A 80 -27.55 -42.39 15.60
C ARG A 80 -28.08 -42.60 17.02
N LEU A 81 -27.23 -43.03 17.96
CA LEU A 81 -27.60 -43.17 19.36
C LEU A 81 -27.92 -41.85 20.04
N LEU A 82 -27.26 -40.77 19.61
CA LEU A 82 -27.43 -39.42 20.13
C LEU A 82 -28.54 -38.62 19.42
N ALA A 83 -29.10 -39.16 18.33
CA ALA A 83 -30.13 -38.45 17.55
C ALA A 83 -31.33 -38.02 18.44
N GLY A 84 -31.69 -36.73 18.35
CA GLY A 84 -32.77 -36.13 19.14
C GLY A 84 -32.41 -35.74 20.59
N THR A 85 -31.14 -35.87 21.02
CA THR A 85 -30.72 -35.59 22.40
C THR A 85 -30.02 -34.24 22.61
N ARG A 86 -29.76 -33.44 21.58
CA ARG A 86 -28.91 -32.25 21.61
C ARG A 86 -27.49 -32.55 22.13
N LEU A 87 -27.03 -33.78 21.96
CA LEU A 87 -25.64 -34.16 22.23
C LEU A 87 -24.94 -34.48 20.92
N SER A 88 -23.68 -34.07 20.79
CA SER A 88 -22.83 -34.34 19.65
C SER A 88 -21.55 -35.09 20.06
N VAL A 89 -20.90 -35.74 19.07
CA VAL A 89 -19.66 -36.49 19.26
C VAL A 89 -18.51 -35.66 18.82
N ARG A 90 -17.48 -35.57 19.63
CA ARG A 90 -16.18 -35.00 19.22
C ARG A 90 -15.09 -36.04 19.51
N ARG A 91 -14.12 -36.13 18.58
CA ARG A 91 -12.90 -36.92 18.81
C ARG A 91 -11.82 -35.97 19.32
N ASP A 92 -11.19 -36.31 20.43
CA ASP A 92 -10.05 -35.57 20.94
C ASP A 92 -8.75 -36.01 20.28
N SER A 93 -7.65 -35.24 20.53
CA SER A 93 -6.32 -35.52 19.99
C SER A 93 -5.73 -36.86 20.47
N SER A 94 -6.27 -37.49 21.49
CA SER A 94 -5.87 -38.81 21.98
C SER A 94 -6.60 -39.97 21.30
N GLY A 95 -7.59 -39.67 20.43
CA GLY A 95 -8.46 -40.65 19.79
C GLY A 95 -9.70 -41.06 20.63
N ALA A 96 -9.91 -40.50 21.81
CA ALA A 96 -11.10 -40.71 22.63
C ALA A 96 -12.30 -39.95 22.07
N LEU A 97 -13.50 -40.56 22.15
CA LEU A 97 -14.75 -39.93 21.71
C LEU A 97 -15.39 -39.20 22.89
N ALA A 98 -15.48 -37.85 22.80
CA ALA A 98 -16.18 -37.04 23.79
C ALA A 98 -17.58 -36.74 23.34
N ILE A 99 -18.58 -36.95 24.25
CA ILE A 99 -19.98 -36.57 24.03
C ILE A 99 -20.20 -35.26 24.77
N VAL A 100 -20.60 -34.23 24.04
CA VAL A 100 -20.79 -32.86 24.55
C VAL A 100 -22.22 -32.40 24.23
N ARG A 101 -22.80 -31.59 25.12
CA ARG A 101 -24.10 -30.97 24.87
C ARG A 101 -23.90 -29.83 23.83
N GLU A 102 -24.73 -29.84 22.78
CA GLU A 102 -24.79 -28.69 21.88
C GLU A 102 -25.27 -27.47 22.68
N ALA A 103 -24.41 -26.42 22.73
CA ALA A 103 -24.84 -25.12 23.22
C ALA A 103 -25.96 -24.59 22.31
N ALA A 104 -26.86 -23.77 22.85
CA ALA A 104 -28.05 -23.30 22.13
C ALA A 104 -27.73 -22.46 20.87
N PHE A 105 -26.45 -22.23 20.58
CA PHE A 105 -25.92 -21.67 19.34
C PHE A 105 -24.73 -22.55 18.92
N PRO A 106 -24.84 -23.38 17.86
CA PRO A 106 -23.65 -23.96 17.26
C PRO A 106 -22.86 -22.86 16.55
N ASP A 107 -21.72 -22.51 17.11
CA ASP A 107 -20.68 -21.85 16.30
C ASP A 107 -20.34 -22.80 15.16
N SER A 108 -20.73 -22.44 13.93
CA SER A 108 -20.13 -23.00 12.73
C SER A 108 -18.77 -22.31 12.56
N GLU A 109 -17.78 -22.93 13.06
CA GLU A 109 -16.39 -22.62 13.29
C GLU A 109 -16.12 -22.55 14.80
N ALA A 110 -16.39 -23.67 15.51
CA ALA A 110 -15.49 -23.98 16.58
C ALA A 110 -14.21 -24.47 15.91
N ALA A 111 -13.45 -23.55 15.32
CA ALA A 111 -12.01 -23.63 15.43
C ALA A 111 -11.76 -24.06 16.88
N SER A 112 -10.93 -25.09 17.09
CA SER A 112 -10.16 -25.26 18.31
C SER A 112 -9.98 -23.88 18.92
N VAL A 113 -10.04 -23.76 20.25
CA VAL A 113 -9.54 -22.57 20.94
C VAL A 113 -8.05 -22.55 20.62
N GLU A 114 -7.73 -22.28 19.35
CA GLU A 114 -6.41 -21.88 18.93
C GLU A 114 -6.21 -20.53 19.56
N GLU A 115 -5.16 -20.44 20.31
CA GLU A 115 -4.60 -19.26 20.91
C GLU A 115 -4.73 -18.09 19.91
N VAL A 116 -5.75 -17.26 20.05
CA VAL A 116 -5.92 -16.06 19.24
C VAL A 116 -4.83 -15.11 19.72
N VAL A 117 -3.70 -15.13 19.05
CA VAL A 117 -2.68 -14.09 19.20
C VAL A 117 -3.30 -12.82 18.67
N VAL A 118 -3.76 -11.97 19.57
CA VAL A 118 -4.30 -10.64 19.21
C VAL A 118 -3.12 -9.74 18.93
N THR A 119 -3.06 -9.16 17.74
CA THR A 119 -2.05 -8.15 17.39
C THR A 119 -2.04 -7.03 18.44
N GLY A 120 -0.86 -6.61 18.87
CA GLY A 120 -0.69 -5.55 19.88
C GLY A 120 -0.20 -6.04 21.24
N SER A 121 0.03 -7.35 21.44
CA SER A 121 0.60 -7.91 22.67
C SER A 121 1.41 -9.18 22.42
N ARG A 122 2.44 -9.42 23.23
CA ARG A 122 3.21 -10.67 23.30
C ARG A 122 2.71 -11.61 24.39
N LEU A 123 1.68 -11.22 25.15
CA LEU A 123 1.10 -11.97 26.25
C LEU A 123 -0.04 -12.87 25.76
N LYS A 124 -0.11 -14.13 26.26
CA LYS A 124 -1.11 -15.14 25.85
C LYS A 124 -2.53 -14.87 26.35
N ASN A 125 -2.65 -14.38 27.58
CA ASN A 125 -3.93 -14.28 28.28
C ASN A 125 -4.45 -12.85 28.36
N VAL A 126 -4.13 -12.01 27.35
CA VAL A 126 -4.69 -10.66 27.30
C VAL A 126 -6.15 -10.75 26.86
N PHE A 127 -7.03 -10.54 27.80
CA PHE A 127 -8.46 -10.41 27.51
C PHE A 127 -8.64 -9.15 26.66
N ASP A 128 -8.93 -9.34 25.39
CA ASP A 128 -9.17 -8.30 24.39
C ASP A 128 -8.11 -7.16 24.38
N ALA A 129 -7.61 -6.79 23.22
CA ALA A 129 -6.60 -5.73 23.13
C ALA A 129 -7.07 -4.42 23.80
N ALA A 130 -6.17 -3.72 24.49
CA ALA A 130 -6.42 -2.36 24.96
C ALA A 130 -6.63 -1.38 23.80
N THR A 131 -5.93 -1.62 22.71
CA THR A 131 -6.02 -0.90 21.44
C THR A 131 -7.14 -1.49 20.56
N PRO A 132 -7.88 -0.67 19.77
CA PRO A 132 -8.82 -1.17 18.79
C PRO A 132 -8.14 -2.06 17.75
N VAL A 133 -8.69 -3.22 17.49
CA VAL A 133 -8.25 -4.13 16.41
C VAL A 133 -9.43 -4.39 15.49
N VAL A 134 -9.26 -4.07 14.21
CA VAL A 134 -10.19 -4.46 13.14
C VAL A 134 -9.62 -5.67 12.43
N SER A 135 -10.40 -6.72 12.28
CA SER A 135 -9.98 -7.94 11.59
C SER A 135 -10.83 -8.17 10.35
N MET A 136 -10.18 -8.46 9.22
CA MET A 136 -10.80 -8.91 7.99
C MET A 136 -10.42 -10.38 7.78
N ASP A 137 -11.40 -11.26 7.77
CA ASP A 137 -11.17 -12.69 7.65
C ASP A 137 -10.96 -13.14 6.19
N ARG A 138 -10.43 -14.35 6.01
CA ARG A 138 -10.14 -14.93 4.70
C ARG A 138 -11.36 -14.94 3.78
N THR A 139 -12.55 -15.28 4.31
CA THR A 139 -13.76 -15.34 3.50
C THR A 139 -14.10 -13.96 2.95
N GLU A 140 -13.95 -12.94 3.77
CA GLU A 140 -14.17 -11.57 3.37
C GLU A 140 -13.14 -11.12 2.32
N LEU A 141 -11.86 -11.41 2.51
CA LEU A 141 -10.79 -11.09 1.56
C LEU A 141 -11.00 -11.76 0.19
N LEU A 142 -11.31 -13.06 0.19
CA LEU A 142 -11.32 -13.86 -1.03
C LEU A 142 -12.64 -13.80 -1.80
N GLU A 143 -13.78 -13.53 -1.15
CA GLU A 143 -15.10 -13.55 -1.79
C GLU A 143 -15.57 -12.18 -2.27
N GLN A 144 -14.91 -11.11 -1.89
CA GLN A 144 -15.27 -9.76 -2.36
C GLN A 144 -14.71 -9.45 -3.76
N GLY A 145 -13.90 -10.34 -4.33
CA GLY A 145 -13.41 -10.22 -5.71
C GLY A 145 -12.32 -9.16 -5.89
N TYR A 146 -11.60 -8.81 -4.83
CA TYR A 146 -10.38 -8.02 -4.92
C TYR A 146 -9.25 -8.89 -5.46
N MET A 147 -8.39 -8.30 -6.27
CA MET A 147 -7.19 -8.94 -6.80
C MET A 147 -5.93 -8.41 -6.10
N ASP A 148 -6.10 -7.56 -5.11
CA ASP A 148 -5.03 -6.92 -4.36
C ASP A 148 -5.44 -6.73 -2.91
N LEU A 149 -4.59 -7.19 -1.99
CA LEU A 149 -4.83 -7.12 -0.54
C LEU A 149 -4.95 -5.68 -0.05
N ALA A 150 -4.17 -4.73 -0.60
CA ALA A 150 -4.28 -3.34 -0.20
C ALA A 150 -5.64 -2.75 -0.60
N GLU A 151 -6.11 -3.02 -1.81
CA GLU A 151 -7.44 -2.59 -2.26
C GLU A 151 -8.54 -3.12 -1.33
N ALA A 152 -8.47 -4.40 -0.93
CA ALA A 152 -9.43 -4.98 0.02
C ALA A 152 -9.43 -4.26 1.38
N LEU A 153 -8.26 -3.85 1.87
CA LEU A 153 -8.12 -3.17 3.15
C LEU A 153 -8.66 -1.73 3.13
N THR A 154 -8.72 -1.06 1.97
CA THR A 154 -9.32 0.29 1.87
C THR A 154 -10.83 0.32 2.13
N ASP A 155 -11.45 -0.83 2.21
CA ASP A 155 -12.84 -0.93 2.69
C ASP A 155 -12.96 -0.70 4.21
N ILE A 156 -11.87 -0.76 4.95
CA ILE A 156 -11.84 -0.41 6.38
C ILE A 156 -11.71 1.12 6.46
N PRO A 157 -12.67 1.86 7.01
CA PRO A 157 -12.57 3.31 7.17
C PRO A 157 -11.30 3.71 7.93
N GLY A 158 -10.57 4.71 7.43
CA GLY A 158 -9.28 5.13 7.98
C GLY A 158 -8.07 4.30 7.48
N VAL A 159 -8.28 3.40 6.52
CA VAL A 159 -7.21 2.76 5.74
C VAL A 159 -7.27 3.31 4.34
N GLU A 160 -6.24 4.02 3.92
CA GLU A 160 -6.13 4.62 2.60
C GLU A 160 -5.09 3.89 1.74
N GLU A 161 -5.30 3.87 0.45
CA GLU A 161 -4.34 3.37 -0.51
C GLU A 161 -3.30 4.45 -0.84
N ALA A 162 -2.06 4.29 -0.34
CA ALA A 162 -1.01 5.26 -0.60
C ALA A 162 -0.48 5.15 -2.04
N VAL A 163 -0.24 3.92 -2.50
CA VAL A 163 0.14 3.61 -3.89
C VAL A 163 -0.65 2.40 -4.37
N SER A 164 -1.17 2.48 -5.60
CA SER A 164 -1.95 1.41 -6.24
C SER A 164 -1.67 1.29 -7.73
N LEU A 165 -2.24 0.27 -8.35
CA LEU A 165 -2.22 0.12 -9.81
C LEU A 165 -2.97 1.26 -10.54
N ALA A 166 -3.89 1.95 -9.84
CA ALA A 166 -4.73 3.01 -10.39
C ALA A 166 -4.16 4.43 -10.21
N ASN A 167 -3.17 4.64 -9.32
CA ASN A 167 -2.59 5.97 -9.06
C ASN A 167 -1.08 6.06 -9.34
N SER A 168 -0.44 4.97 -9.75
CA SER A 168 1.01 4.91 -9.97
C SER A 168 1.44 4.80 -11.44
N GLN A 169 0.52 4.94 -12.40
CA GLN A 169 0.78 4.72 -13.83
C GLN A 169 1.88 5.65 -14.37
N THR A 170 1.98 6.87 -13.83
CA THR A 170 2.97 7.86 -14.21
C THR A 170 4.18 7.89 -13.27
N ALA A 171 4.14 7.15 -12.16
CA ALA A 171 5.24 7.07 -11.23
C ALA A 171 6.46 6.36 -11.84
N THR A 172 7.63 6.72 -11.37
CA THR A 172 8.87 6.07 -11.81
C THR A 172 9.16 4.82 -10.99
N GLN A 173 9.58 4.98 -9.75
CA GLN A 173 9.95 3.86 -8.87
C GLN A 173 8.75 3.17 -8.23
N ALA A 174 7.66 3.93 -7.98
CA ALA A 174 6.45 3.42 -7.33
C ALA A 174 5.43 2.80 -8.30
N ASN A 175 5.70 2.76 -9.62
CA ASN A 175 4.77 2.19 -10.59
C ASN A 175 4.45 0.73 -10.27
N GLY A 176 3.15 0.42 -10.11
CA GLY A 176 2.66 -0.92 -9.85
C GLY A 176 2.86 -1.45 -8.44
N LEU A 177 3.27 -0.61 -7.47
CA LEU A 177 3.22 -0.96 -6.05
C LEU A 177 1.79 -0.92 -5.53
N SER A 178 1.58 -1.59 -4.41
CA SER A 178 0.32 -1.62 -3.68
C SER A 178 0.61 -1.47 -2.18
N THR A 179 0.48 -0.24 -1.66
CA THR A 179 0.79 0.09 -0.27
C THR A 179 -0.36 0.82 0.39
N ILE A 180 -0.46 0.70 1.70
CA ILE A 180 -1.50 1.35 2.50
C ILE A 180 -0.91 2.37 3.48
N SER A 181 -1.75 3.31 3.87
CA SER A 181 -1.52 4.31 4.89
C SER A 181 -2.65 4.28 5.90
N LEU A 182 -2.35 4.19 7.18
CA LEU A 182 -3.36 4.33 8.21
C LEU A 182 -3.58 5.81 8.51
N ARG A 183 -4.86 6.25 8.47
CA ARG A 183 -5.29 7.63 8.78
C ARG A 183 -4.60 8.71 7.95
N ASN A 184 -4.13 8.36 6.76
CA ASN A 184 -3.36 9.23 5.85
C ASN A 184 -2.06 9.79 6.45
N LEU A 185 -1.47 9.09 7.44
CA LEU A 185 -0.21 9.50 8.09
C LEU A 185 1.05 9.03 7.35
N GLY A 186 0.88 8.29 6.25
CA GLY A 186 1.96 7.79 5.39
C GLY A 186 2.23 6.29 5.55
N ALA A 187 2.64 5.65 4.43
CA ALA A 187 2.95 4.22 4.41
C ALA A 187 4.20 3.86 5.23
N ASN A 188 5.16 4.79 5.38
CA ASN A 188 6.36 4.63 6.20
C ASN A 188 6.10 4.78 7.72
N ARG A 189 4.90 5.20 8.13
CA ARG A 189 4.44 5.27 9.53
C ARG A 189 3.39 4.18 9.83
N THR A 190 3.14 3.30 8.87
CA THR A 190 2.24 2.15 8.98
C THR A 190 3.06 0.87 8.92
N LEU A 191 3.27 0.22 10.07
CA LEU A 191 4.09 -0.98 10.13
C LEU A 191 3.33 -2.20 9.59
N THR A 192 3.85 -2.83 8.54
CA THR A 192 3.34 -4.10 8.03
C THR A 192 4.13 -5.27 8.64
N LEU A 193 3.41 -6.23 9.22
CA LEU A 193 3.95 -7.47 9.77
C LEU A 193 3.37 -8.69 9.05
N ILE A 194 4.10 -9.79 9.07
CA ILE A 194 3.64 -11.12 8.66
C ILE A 194 3.81 -12.07 9.84
N ASP A 195 2.70 -12.62 10.35
CA ASP A 195 2.66 -13.47 11.55
C ASP A 195 3.36 -12.82 12.77
N GLY A 196 3.27 -11.49 12.89
CA GLY A 196 3.91 -10.70 13.95
C GLY A 196 5.39 -10.41 13.75
N HIS A 197 5.99 -10.81 12.62
CA HIS A 197 7.39 -10.56 12.28
C HIS A 197 7.54 -9.40 11.29
N ARG A 198 8.58 -8.59 11.47
CA ARG A 198 8.97 -7.55 10.50
C ARG A 198 9.41 -8.16 9.19
N THR A 199 9.25 -7.41 8.11
CA THR A 199 9.60 -7.84 6.76
C THR A 199 10.37 -6.76 6.00
N VAL A 200 11.24 -7.19 5.09
CA VAL A 200 12.01 -6.29 4.23
C VAL A 200 11.10 -5.37 3.43
N SER A 201 11.48 -4.09 3.34
CA SER A 201 10.82 -3.11 2.47
C SER A 201 11.03 -3.47 1.00
N ASN A 202 9.98 -3.33 0.20
CA ASN A 202 9.99 -3.56 -1.25
C ASN A 202 9.23 -2.47 -2.03
N ALA A 203 9.10 -1.30 -1.44
CA ALA A 203 8.35 -0.16 -1.99
C ALA A 203 9.26 0.96 -2.56
N GLY A 204 10.35 0.60 -3.21
CA GLY A 204 11.17 1.53 -3.96
C GLY A 204 11.86 2.59 -3.09
N ASN A 205 11.27 3.76 -2.97
CA ASN A 205 11.89 4.94 -2.33
C ASN A 205 11.40 5.25 -0.90
N LYS A 206 10.69 4.34 -0.26
CA LYS A 206 10.19 4.50 1.12
C LYS A 206 10.29 3.18 1.87
N ASN A 207 10.43 3.24 3.19
CA ASN A 207 10.39 2.04 4.03
C ASN A 207 8.95 1.55 4.20
N ALA A 208 8.39 0.97 3.14
CA ALA A 208 7.04 0.43 3.10
C ALA A 208 7.02 -0.96 2.45
N VAL A 209 5.93 -1.69 2.64
CA VAL A 209 5.74 -3.03 2.09
C VAL A 209 4.60 -3.00 1.06
N SER A 210 4.90 -3.42 -0.17
CA SER A 210 3.88 -3.67 -1.18
C SER A 210 3.15 -4.96 -0.86
N LEU A 211 1.85 -4.87 -0.61
CA LEU A 211 1.01 -5.99 -0.19
C LEU A 211 0.78 -7.00 -1.33
N SER A 212 0.92 -6.59 -2.59
CA SER A 212 0.88 -7.49 -3.75
C SER A 212 1.94 -8.60 -3.70
N SER A 213 3.02 -8.41 -2.92
CA SER A 213 4.07 -9.41 -2.72
C SER A 213 3.75 -10.47 -1.66
N ILE A 214 2.51 -10.52 -1.18
CA ILE A 214 2.07 -11.47 -0.15
C ILE A 214 1.02 -12.39 -0.76
N PRO A 215 1.20 -13.73 -0.72
CA PRO A 215 0.30 -14.67 -1.36
C PRO A 215 -1.05 -14.73 -0.63
N GLU A 216 -2.08 -14.07 -1.17
CA GLU A 216 -3.41 -13.98 -0.58
C GLU A 216 -4.04 -15.35 -0.27
N PHE A 217 -3.76 -16.34 -1.09
CA PHE A 217 -4.23 -17.71 -0.88
C PHE A 217 -3.80 -18.31 0.46
N PHE A 218 -2.70 -17.83 1.03
CA PHE A 218 -2.18 -18.24 2.33
C PHE A 218 -2.52 -17.29 3.46
N VAL A 219 -3.22 -16.20 3.20
CA VAL A 219 -3.70 -15.29 4.24
C VAL A 219 -4.92 -15.91 4.92
N ASP A 220 -4.88 -16.02 6.23
CA ASP A 220 -6.01 -16.43 7.08
C ASP A 220 -6.88 -15.22 7.43
N ARG A 221 -6.23 -14.15 7.86
CA ARG A 221 -6.86 -12.86 8.16
C ARG A 221 -5.85 -11.74 8.19
N VAL A 222 -6.33 -10.51 8.11
CA VAL A 222 -5.53 -9.32 8.35
C VAL A 222 -6.07 -8.61 9.59
N GLU A 223 -5.19 -8.27 10.51
CA GLU A 223 -5.49 -7.51 11.72
C GLU A 223 -4.90 -6.11 11.59
N VAL A 224 -5.74 -5.09 11.69
CA VAL A 224 -5.36 -3.69 11.66
C VAL A 224 -5.52 -3.13 13.06
N THR A 225 -4.40 -2.70 13.66
CA THR A 225 -4.37 -2.05 14.96
C THR A 225 -4.03 -0.59 14.76
N THR A 226 -4.87 0.31 15.24
CA THR A 226 -4.68 1.75 15.11
C THR A 226 -4.15 2.35 16.41
N GLY A 227 -3.13 3.23 16.31
CA GLY A 227 -2.47 3.86 17.45
C GLY A 227 -1.02 3.39 17.65
N GLY A 228 -0.33 3.97 18.61
CA GLY A 228 1.11 3.78 18.82
C GLY A 228 1.51 2.35 19.19
N GLY A 229 2.01 1.60 18.19
CA GLY A 229 2.46 0.21 18.36
C GLY A 229 3.94 0.04 18.67
N SER A 230 4.74 1.11 18.72
CA SER A 230 6.21 1.02 18.79
C SER A 230 6.74 0.38 20.08
N ALA A 231 6.02 0.47 21.19
CA ALA A 231 6.41 -0.19 22.45
C ALA A 231 6.44 -1.72 22.35
N VAL A 232 5.66 -2.31 21.44
CA VAL A 232 5.61 -3.77 21.20
C VAL A 232 6.42 -4.17 19.97
N TYR A 233 6.31 -3.40 18.88
CA TYR A 233 6.84 -3.78 17.57
C TYR A 233 8.02 -2.92 17.09
N GLY A 234 8.45 -1.89 17.85
CA GLY A 234 9.58 -1.00 17.50
C GLY A 234 9.19 0.10 16.51
N SER A 235 10.19 0.69 15.83
CA SER A 235 10.05 1.79 14.87
C SER A 235 8.94 1.55 13.82
N ASP A 236 8.44 2.61 13.20
CA ASP A 236 7.49 2.63 12.10
C ASP A 236 6.01 2.38 12.47
N ALA A 237 5.73 1.89 13.71
CA ALA A 237 4.37 1.67 14.21
C ALA A 237 3.76 2.93 14.85
N ILE A 238 3.80 4.06 14.14
CA ILE A 238 3.27 5.36 14.61
C ILE A 238 1.76 5.43 14.41
N ALA A 239 1.31 5.30 13.16
CA ALA A 239 -0.11 5.33 12.81
C ALA A 239 -0.83 4.04 13.24
N GLY A 240 -0.09 2.94 13.31
CA GLY A 240 -0.57 1.63 13.68
C GLY A 240 0.19 0.50 13.03
N VAL A 241 -0.39 -0.69 13.13
CA VAL A 241 0.19 -1.94 12.64
C VAL A 241 -0.84 -2.68 11.77
N VAL A 242 -0.39 -3.17 10.62
CA VAL A 242 -1.14 -4.10 9.78
C VAL A 242 -0.43 -5.45 9.84
N ASN A 243 -1.03 -6.40 10.54
CA ASN A 243 -0.46 -7.73 10.72
C ASN A 243 -1.21 -8.74 9.84
N ILE A 244 -0.50 -9.31 8.89
CA ILE A 244 -1.03 -10.32 7.98
C ILE A 244 -0.77 -11.68 8.60
N ILE A 245 -1.84 -12.30 9.08
CA ILE A 245 -1.79 -13.62 9.67
C ILE A 245 -1.95 -14.64 8.55
N THR A 246 -0.94 -15.46 8.37
CA THR A 246 -0.95 -16.49 7.35
C THR A 246 -1.55 -17.79 7.88
N GLU A 247 -2.16 -18.57 6.98
CA GLU A 247 -2.77 -19.86 7.32
C GLU A 247 -1.77 -20.77 8.07
N ARG A 248 -2.17 -21.25 9.22
CA ARG A 248 -1.31 -22.08 10.07
C ARG A 248 -1.24 -23.51 9.55
N ARG A 249 -2.36 -24.06 9.09
CA ARG A 249 -2.47 -25.45 8.65
C ARG A 249 -3.43 -25.60 7.49
N LEU A 250 -3.02 -26.36 6.53
CA LEU A 250 -3.83 -26.87 5.43
C LEU A 250 -3.67 -28.38 5.42
N ASP A 251 -4.72 -29.12 5.71
CA ASP A 251 -4.71 -30.58 5.64
C ASP A 251 -5.30 -31.03 4.31
N GLY A 252 -4.48 -31.70 3.46
CA GLY A 252 -4.86 -32.10 2.12
C GLY A 252 -4.42 -31.11 1.03
N VAL A 253 -5.19 -30.99 -0.04
CA VAL A 253 -4.89 -30.15 -1.20
C VAL A 253 -6.05 -29.17 -1.43
N ARG A 254 -5.73 -27.90 -1.63
CA ARG A 254 -6.68 -26.86 -2.00
C ARG A 254 -6.22 -26.24 -3.33
N ALA A 255 -7.15 -26.13 -4.27
CA ALA A 255 -6.94 -25.44 -5.54
C ALA A 255 -8.06 -24.42 -5.75
N ARG A 256 -7.71 -23.26 -6.33
CA ARG A 256 -8.62 -22.15 -6.61
C ARG A 256 -8.31 -21.55 -7.98
N ILE A 257 -9.36 -21.18 -8.70
CA ILE A 257 -9.29 -20.36 -9.90
C ILE A 257 -10.31 -19.24 -9.79
N VAL A 258 -9.91 -18.02 -10.12
CA VAL A 258 -10.77 -16.84 -10.14
C VAL A 258 -10.57 -16.09 -11.44
N GLY A 259 -11.65 -15.63 -12.06
CA GLY A 259 -11.62 -14.75 -13.22
C GLY A 259 -12.46 -13.51 -12.97
N GLY A 260 -11.97 -12.36 -13.39
CA GLY A 260 -12.64 -11.06 -13.27
C GLY A 260 -12.73 -10.35 -14.62
N THR A 261 -13.79 -9.57 -14.82
CA THR A 261 -13.99 -8.70 -15.98
C THR A 261 -14.76 -7.44 -15.58
N THR A 262 -14.70 -6.40 -16.40
CA THR A 262 -15.43 -5.15 -16.15
C THR A 262 -16.64 -5.01 -17.05
N GLY A 263 -17.65 -4.26 -16.62
CA GLY A 263 -18.89 -4.05 -17.38
C GLY A 263 -18.69 -3.30 -18.70
N ASP A 264 -17.69 -2.39 -18.71
CA ASP A 264 -17.40 -1.52 -19.86
C ASP A 264 -16.18 -2.05 -20.67
N GLY A 265 -15.68 -3.26 -20.34
CA GLY A 265 -14.51 -3.90 -20.98
C GLY A 265 -13.17 -3.37 -20.44
N GLY A 266 -12.09 -4.07 -20.77
CA GLY A 266 -10.73 -3.79 -20.29
C GLY A 266 -10.53 -4.12 -18.82
N GLY A 267 -9.28 -4.24 -18.36
CA GLY A 267 -8.97 -4.51 -16.96
C GLY A 267 -9.40 -5.89 -16.47
N ASP A 268 -9.45 -6.90 -17.33
CA ASP A 268 -9.72 -8.29 -16.95
C ASP A 268 -8.68 -8.79 -15.94
N SER A 269 -9.01 -9.85 -15.19
CA SER A 269 -8.09 -10.47 -14.24
C SER A 269 -8.26 -11.98 -14.17
N ILE A 270 -7.20 -12.67 -13.79
CA ILE A 270 -7.23 -14.11 -13.56
C ILE A 270 -6.27 -14.50 -12.43
N GLU A 271 -6.69 -15.43 -11.59
CA GLU A 271 -5.87 -16.02 -10.52
C GLU A 271 -5.94 -17.54 -10.58
N TYR A 272 -4.79 -18.17 -10.36
CA TYR A 272 -4.65 -19.61 -10.11
C TYR A 272 -3.89 -19.82 -8.83
N SER A 273 -4.45 -20.57 -7.89
CA SER A 273 -3.82 -20.88 -6.63
C SER A 273 -3.89 -22.36 -6.33
N VAL A 274 -2.82 -22.92 -5.79
CA VAL A 274 -2.76 -24.30 -5.31
C VAL A 274 -1.92 -24.37 -4.05
N GLY A 275 -2.39 -25.13 -3.08
CA GLY A 275 -1.64 -25.41 -1.86
C GLY A 275 -1.91 -26.82 -1.38
N ALA A 276 -0.94 -27.40 -0.69
CA ALA A 276 -1.03 -28.69 -0.08
C ALA A 276 -0.32 -28.71 1.28
N GLY A 277 -0.87 -29.48 2.21
CA GLY A 277 -0.25 -29.62 3.52
C GLY A 277 -0.64 -30.95 4.16
N GLY A 278 0.12 -31.34 5.16
CA GLY A 278 -0.13 -32.59 5.86
C GLY A 278 0.88 -32.88 6.97
N ARG A 279 0.57 -33.92 7.73
CA ARG A 279 1.36 -34.38 8.87
C ARG A 279 2.13 -35.63 8.49
N PHE A 280 3.36 -35.71 8.98
CA PHE A 280 4.31 -36.77 8.68
C PHE A 280 5.04 -37.21 9.96
N MET A 281 5.72 -38.34 9.94
CA MET A 281 6.55 -38.84 11.06
C MET A 281 5.76 -38.96 12.37
N ASP A 282 4.62 -39.64 12.34
CA ASP A 282 3.71 -39.83 13.49
C ASP A 282 3.32 -38.47 14.10
N ASP A 283 2.84 -37.55 13.27
CA ASP A 283 2.40 -36.17 13.60
C ASP A 283 3.49 -35.25 14.17
N ARG A 284 4.78 -35.65 14.10
CA ARG A 284 5.87 -34.79 14.56
C ARG A 284 6.27 -33.70 13.58
N LEU A 285 6.07 -33.94 12.28
CA LEU A 285 6.40 -32.99 11.22
C LEU A 285 5.09 -32.58 10.51
N TYR A 286 4.83 -31.29 10.48
CA TYR A 286 3.86 -30.69 9.61
C TYR A 286 4.55 -29.93 8.48
N LEU A 287 4.09 -30.09 7.25
CA LEU A 287 4.57 -29.36 6.07
C LEU A 287 3.38 -28.78 5.33
N MET A 288 3.53 -27.56 4.84
CA MET A 288 2.59 -26.89 3.93
C MET A 288 3.36 -26.13 2.87
N ALA A 289 2.91 -26.22 1.62
CA ALA A 289 3.46 -25.44 0.52
C ALA A 289 2.39 -25.10 -0.48
N GLY A 290 2.57 -24.01 -1.23
CA GLY A 290 1.72 -23.67 -2.34
C GLY A 290 2.20 -22.46 -3.11
N ALA A 291 1.47 -22.16 -4.18
CA ALA A 291 1.76 -21.07 -5.08
C ALA A 291 0.48 -20.43 -5.62
N THR A 292 0.58 -19.14 -5.89
CA THR A 292 -0.44 -18.34 -6.57
C THR A 292 0.19 -17.65 -7.76
N TYR A 293 -0.50 -17.68 -8.89
CA TYR A 293 -0.22 -16.82 -10.03
C TYR A 293 -1.46 -15.98 -10.28
N ASP A 294 -1.32 -14.68 -10.28
CA ASP A 294 -2.37 -13.74 -10.65
C ASP A 294 -1.90 -12.80 -11.76
N ARG A 295 -2.83 -12.41 -12.61
CA ARG A 295 -2.62 -11.44 -13.67
C ARG A 295 -3.76 -10.44 -13.71
N GLN A 296 -3.41 -9.17 -13.61
CA GLN A 296 -4.26 -8.03 -13.89
C GLN A 296 -3.92 -7.51 -15.29
N PHE A 297 -4.90 -7.50 -16.19
CA PHE A 297 -4.71 -6.92 -17.52
C PHE A 297 -4.87 -5.41 -17.48
N ARG A 298 -4.25 -4.74 -18.46
CA ARG A 298 -4.33 -3.29 -18.58
C ARG A 298 -5.77 -2.81 -18.71
N LEU A 299 -6.13 -1.75 -18.00
CA LEU A 299 -7.26 -0.91 -18.31
C LEU A 299 -6.71 0.33 -19.02
N ALA A 300 -6.97 0.48 -20.31
CA ALA A 300 -6.51 1.62 -21.07
C ALA A 300 -7.47 2.83 -20.89
N ALA A 301 -6.97 4.03 -21.08
CA ALA A 301 -7.82 5.23 -21.09
C ALA A 301 -8.89 5.18 -22.19
N THR A 302 -8.57 4.51 -23.33
CA THR A 302 -9.50 4.29 -24.42
C THR A 302 -10.68 3.34 -24.11
N ASP A 303 -10.61 2.63 -22.98
CA ASP A 303 -11.69 1.75 -22.53
C ASP A 303 -12.74 2.51 -21.70
N ARG A 304 -12.56 3.82 -21.49
CA ARG A 304 -13.46 4.66 -20.70
C ARG A 304 -13.68 6.01 -21.40
N ASP A 305 -14.90 6.30 -21.80
CA ASP A 305 -15.27 7.55 -22.47
C ASP A 305 -14.86 8.77 -21.63
N ARG A 306 -15.12 8.73 -20.33
CA ARG A 306 -14.76 9.80 -19.39
C ARG A 306 -13.27 10.14 -19.41
N ALA A 307 -12.38 9.14 -19.58
CA ALA A 307 -10.94 9.36 -19.63
C ALA A 307 -10.49 10.08 -20.91
N LEU A 308 -11.28 10.00 -21.96
CA LEU A 308 -11.00 10.64 -23.26
C LEU A 308 -11.54 12.07 -23.36
N GLU A 309 -12.35 12.53 -22.38
CA GLU A 309 -12.78 13.92 -22.33
C GLU A 309 -11.58 14.84 -22.10
N SER A 310 -11.21 15.60 -23.13
CA SER A 310 -10.00 16.43 -23.18
C SER A 310 -10.28 17.78 -22.52
N ILE A 311 -10.19 17.82 -21.20
CA ILE A 311 -10.54 18.99 -20.37
C ILE A 311 -9.35 19.33 -19.46
N LEU A 312 -8.97 20.62 -19.46
CA LEU A 312 -8.06 21.22 -18.49
C LEU A 312 -8.78 22.35 -17.74
N TYR A 313 -8.92 22.22 -16.44
CA TYR A 313 -9.40 23.28 -15.59
C TYR A 313 -8.27 24.29 -15.30
N GLN A 314 -8.59 25.56 -15.33
CA GLN A 314 -7.68 26.66 -15.01
C GLN A 314 -8.07 27.33 -13.69
N PRO A 315 -7.40 27.00 -12.57
CA PRO A 315 -7.77 27.50 -11.23
C PRO A 315 -7.75 29.02 -11.13
N ALA A 316 -6.77 29.67 -11.73
CA ALA A 316 -6.58 31.12 -11.65
C ALA A 316 -7.74 31.94 -12.25
N THR A 317 -8.51 31.38 -13.15
CA THR A 317 -9.59 32.06 -13.87
C THR A 317 -10.96 31.41 -13.70
N ASN A 318 -11.04 30.28 -13.00
CA ASN A 318 -12.23 29.43 -12.88
C ASN A 318 -12.87 29.10 -14.25
N THR A 319 -12.03 28.72 -15.21
CA THR A 319 -12.43 28.42 -16.60
C THR A 319 -11.91 27.06 -17.03
N VAL A 320 -12.43 26.58 -18.16
CA VAL A 320 -12.04 25.30 -18.76
C VAL A 320 -11.44 25.52 -20.13
N VAL A 321 -10.36 24.83 -20.44
CA VAL A 321 -9.79 24.71 -21.78
C VAL A 321 -10.18 23.33 -22.33
N THR A 322 -10.77 23.33 -23.51
CA THR A 322 -11.11 22.11 -24.24
C THR A 322 -10.94 22.33 -25.75
N PRO A 323 -10.27 21.44 -26.51
CA PRO A 323 -9.50 20.29 -25.98
C PRO A 323 -8.20 20.71 -25.28
N ASP A 324 -7.82 19.95 -24.25
CA ASP A 324 -6.51 20.05 -23.61
C ASP A 324 -5.50 19.23 -24.41
N LEU A 325 -4.69 19.89 -25.20
CA LEU A 325 -3.70 19.28 -26.08
C LEU A 325 -2.29 19.68 -25.70
N SER A 326 -1.33 18.76 -25.85
CA SER A 326 0.09 19.07 -25.67
C SER A 326 0.62 19.98 -26.77
N SER A 327 1.36 21.01 -26.39
CA SER A 327 2.04 21.91 -27.34
C SER A 327 3.22 21.25 -28.07
N ASN A 328 3.60 20.03 -27.72
CA ASN A 328 4.63 19.23 -28.39
C ASN A 328 3.99 18.31 -29.41
N SER A 329 3.85 18.79 -30.65
CA SER A 329 3.23 18.03 -31.74
C SER A 329 4.14 16.98 -32.36
N ALA A 330 3.54 15.95 -32.99
CA ALA A 330 4.29 14.88 -33.68
C ALA A 330 5.07 15.37 -34.90
N GLY A 331 4.59 16.37 -35.63
CA GLY A 331 5.26 16.96 -36.81
C GLY A 331 6.33 18.01 -36.45
N GLY A 332 6.36 18.44 -35.18
CA GLY A 332 7.27 19.51 -34.71
C GLY A 332 6.74 20.91 -34.90
N ARG A 333 7.10 21.76 -33.95
CA ARG A 333 6.81 23.21 -33.90
C ARG A 333 8.14 23.98 -33.87
N PHE A 334 8.27 25.01 -34.71
CA PHE A 334 9.54 25.74 -34.97
C PHE A 334 9.32 27.23 -34.89
N VAL A 335 10.40 27.94 -34.53
CA VAL A 335 10.45 29.41 -34.43
C VAL A 335 9.31 29.94 -33.54
N SER A 336 9.30 29.46 -32.30
CA SER A 336 8.29 29.79 -31.27
C SER A 336 6.82 29.57 -31.72
N GLY A 337 6.60 28.57 -32.59
CA GLY A 337 5.27 28.24 -33.13
C GLY A 337 4.87 29.03 -34.36
N ARG A 338 5.76 29.87 -34.91
CA ARG A 338 5.48 30.54 -36.18
C ARG A 338 5.30 29.55 -37.34
N TRP A 339 5.95 28.40 -37.27
CA TRP A 339 5.86 27.30 -38.23
C TRP A 339 5.67 25.94 -37.49
N PHE A 340 4.88 25.08 -38.07
CA PHE A 340 4.69 23.69 -37.59
C PHE A 340 4.39 22.74 -38.75
N TYR A 341 4.49 21.44 -38.52
CA TYR A 341 4.04 20.43 -39.48
C TYR A 341 2.83 19.70 -38.95
N ASP A 342 1.87 19.51 -39.82
CA ASP A 342 0.79 18.50 -39.71
C ASP A 342 0.99 17.42 -40.80
N GLU A 343 0.01 16.50 -40.91
CA GLU A 343 0.02 15.45 -41.93
C GLU A 343 0.00 16.00 -43.37
N SER A 344 -0.47 17.21 -43.60
CA SER A 344 -0.55 17.86 -44.91
C SER A 344 0.69 18.70 -45.22
N GLY A 345 1.67 18.76 -44.29
CA GLY A 345 2.95 19.46 -44.51
C GLY A 345 3.16 20.72 -43.66
N LEU A 346 4.03 21.64 -44.12
CA LEU A 346 4.39 22.86 -43.37
C LEU A 346 3.25 23.87 -43.33
N LYS A 347 2.95 24.39 -42.14
CA LYS A 347 1.88 25.35 -41.84
C LYS A 347 2.40 26.50 -40.99
N PRO A 348 1.83 27.72 -41.15
CA PRO A 348 2.10 28.84 -40.25
C PRO A 348 1.19 28.85 -39.04
N ASN A 349 1.64 29.53 -37.94
CA ASN A 349 0.83 29.91 -36.78
C ASN A 349 0.23 28.73 -36.02
N PHE A 350 1.08 28.02 -35.31
CA PHE A 350 0.66 26.94 -34.38
C PHE A 350 -0.25 27.45 -33.26
N VAL A 351 -1.39 26.79 -33.10
CA VAL A 351 -2.33 27.03 -31.98
C VAL A 351 -2.52 25.72 -31.24
N THR A 352 -2.15 25.65 -29.96
CA THR A 352 -2.13 24.42 -29.17
C THR A 352 -3.50 23.74 -29.17
N ALA A 353 -4.59 24.48 -28.93
CA ALA A 353 -5.96 23.94 -28.87
C ALA A 353 -6.47 23.36 -30.22
N ILE A 354 -5.74 23.59 -31.34
CA ILE A 354 -6.16 23.11 -32.68
C ILE A 354 -5.13 22.12 -33.24
N ASN A 355 -3.83 22.43 -33.04
CA ASN A 355 -2.74 21.73 -33.69
C ASN A 355 -1.89 20.91 -32.69
N GLY A 356 -2.27 20.90 -31.42
CA GLY A 356 -1.60 20.16 -30.38
C GLY A 356 -1.76 18.63 -30.53
N TYR A 357 -1.08 17.91 -29.70
CA TYR A 357 -1.07 16.44 -29.68
C TYR A 357 -1.96 15.90 -28.55
N GLU A 358 -2.87 14.97 -28.86
CA GLU A 358 -3.67 14.30 -27.84
C GLU A 358 -2.86 13.23 -27.10
N THR A 359 -2.70 13.41 -25.81
CA THR A 359 -1.85 12.54 -24.95
C THR A 359 -2.64 11.38 -24.33
N ARG A 360 -3.97 11.46 -24.25
CA ARG A 360 -4.81 10.49 -23.56
C ARG A 360 -4.90 9.13 -24.24
N ASN A 361 -4.70 9.08 -25.56
CA ASN A 361 -4.85 7.86 -26.34
C ASN A 361 -3.93 6.70 -25.96
N ASN A 362 -2.79 7.00 -25.37
CA ASN A 362 -1.83 5.99 -24.90
C ASN A 362 -1.93 5.72 -23.39
N GLY A 363 -2.87 6.39 -22.70
CA GLY A 363 -2.99 6.35 -21.25
C GLY A 363 -3.34 5.00 -20.68
N THR A 364 -2.87 4.73 -19.49
CA THR A 364 -3.19 3.56 -18.67
C THR A 364 -3.95 4.02 -17.43
N LEU A 365 -5.12 3.44 -17.15
CA LEU A 365 -5.90 3.69 -15.94
C LEU A 365 -5.57 2.68 -14.84
N ILE A 366 -5.38 1.41 -15.22
CA ILE A 366 -4.89 0.34 -14.33
C ILE A 366 -3.62 -0.23 -14.95
N THR A 367 -2.53 -0.17 -14.22
CA THR A 367 -1.26 -0.78 -14.63
C THR A 367 -1.39 -2.29 -14.67
N PRO A 368 -1.06 -2.95 -15.79
CA PRO A 368 -1.08 -4.42 -15.85
C PRO A 368 0.00 -4.99 -14.93
N ARG A 369 -0.33 -6.12 -14.30
CA ARG A 369 0.54 -6.81 -13.36
C ARG A 369 0.49 -8.30 -13.58
N ASP A 370 1.65 -8.94 -13.65
CA ASP A 370 1.84 -10.38 -13.49
C ASP A 370 2.49 -10.63 -12.14
N ASN A 371 1.94 -11.53 -11.35
CA ASN A 371 2.41 -11.79 -9.99
C ASN A 371 2.48 -13.30 -9.74
N LEU A 372 3.67 -13.77 -9.38
CA LEU A 372 3.91 -15.15 -8.95
C LEU A 372 4.33 -15.16 -7.49
N ASN A 373 3.52 -15.74 -6.64
CA ASN A 373 3.79 -15.89 -5.21
C ASN A 373 3.92 -17.36 -4.83
N GLY A 374 4.81 -17.66 -3.89
CA GLY A 374 4.97 -18.98 -3.31
C GLY A 374 5.15 -18.91 -1.80
N ALA A 375 4.67 -19.92 -1.10
CA ALA A 375 4.83 -20.05 0.35
C ALA A 375 5.16 -21.50 0.74
N VAL A 376 6.04 -21.64 1.74
CA VAL A 376 6.38 -22.90 2.38
C VAL A 376 6.41 -22.69 3.88
N LYS A 377 5.80 -23.60 4.64
CA LYS A 377 5.87 -23.64 6.11
C LYS A 377 6.20 -25.04 6.58
N PHE A 378 6.93 -25.13 7.69
CA PHE A 378 7.09 -26.36 8.43
C PHE A 378 6.99 -26.13 9.93
N GLU A 379 6.51 -27.16 10.64
CA GLU A 379 6.60 -27.27 12.10
C GLU A 379 7.11 -28.67 12.46
N TYR A 380 8.10 -28.74 13.33
CA TYR A 380 8.67 -29.99 13.77
C TYR A 380 8.75 -30.06 15.30
N ASN A 381 8.05 -30.98 15.90
CA ASN A 381 8.08 -31.24 17.34
C ASN A 381 9.39 -31.96 17.71
N LEU A 382 10.39 -31.20 18.17
CA LEU A 382 11.66 -31.72 18.63
C LEU A 382 11.48 -32.59 19.90
N THR A 383 10.71 -32.09 20.84
CA THR A 383 10.28 -32.73 22.07
C THR A 383 8.82 -32.42 22.34
N ALA A 384 8.22 -32.90 23.42
CA ALA A 384 6.88 -32.53 23.83
C ALA A 384 6.70 -31.03 24.12
N ASN A 385 7.79 -30.34 24.50
CA ASN A 385 7.77 -28.94 24.94
C ASN A 385 8.60 -28.01 24.05
N VAL A 386 9.20 -28.49 22.97
CA VAL A 386 10.02 -27.67 22.06
C VAL A 386 9.66 -27.99 20.62
N LYS A 387 9.33 -26.96 19.88
CA LYS A 387 9.00 -27.00 18.45
C LYS A 387 10.00 -26.15 17.65
N ALA A 388 10.50 -26.70 16.56
CA ALA A 388 11.20 -25.94 15.51
C ALA A 388 10.17 -25.61 14.42
N TRP A 389 10.24 -24.42 13.88
CA TRP A 389 9.33 -23.98 12.82
C TRP A 389 10.09 -23.14 11.80
N GLY A 390 9.52 -23.02 10.62
CA GLY A 390 10.03 -22.11 9.61
C GLY A 390 8.98 -21.80 8.56
N GLN A 391 9.16 -20.63 7.94
CA GLN A 391 8.31 -20.10 6.89
C GLN A 391 9.18 -19.38 5.87
N ALA A 392 8.87 -19.57 4.59
CA ALA A 392 9.46 -18.81 3.50
C ALA A 392 8.36 -18.35 2.54
N LEU A 393 8.41 -17.08 2.15
CA LEU A 393 7.55 -16.47 1.15
C LEU A 393 8.42 -15.93 0.02
N TYR A 394 8.05 -16.24 -1.21
CA TYR A 394 8.66 -15.72 -2.42
C TYR A 394 7.62 -15.00 -3.25
N SER A 395 7.98 -13.86 -3.82
CA SER A 395 7.16 -13.20 -4.83
C SER A 395 8.01 -12.67 -5.97
N ASN A 396 7.45 -12.72 -7.18
CA ASN A 396 7.95 -12.00 -8.36
C ASN A 396 6.78 -11.23 -8.96
N VAL A 397 6.85 -9.91 -8.89
CA VAL A 397 5.83 -8.98 -9.39
C VAL A 397 6.39 -8.25 -10.59
N THR A 398 5.78 -8.43 -11.76
CA THR A 398 6.14 -7.73 -12.98
C THR A 398 5.02 -6.76 -13.37
N THR A 399 5.38 -5.52 -13.70
CA THR A 399 4.42 -4.52 -14.17
C THR A 399 4.95 -3.80 -15.41
N ASP A 400 4.05 -3.52 -16.34
CA ASP A 400 4.33 -2.80 -17.57
C ASP A 400 3.46 -1.54 -17.66
N SER A 401 4.08 -0.40 -17.93
CA SER A 401 3.37 0.86 -18.14
C SER A 401 3.78 1.48 -19.47
N VAL A 402 2.81 2.06 -20.14
CA VAL A 402 2.99 2.71 -21.44
C VAL A 402 2.59 4.18 -21.29
N ARG A 403 3.50 5.07 -21.72
CA ARG A 403 3.29 6.52 -21.73
C ARG A 403 3.51 7.06 -23.14
N GLU A 404 3.16 8.33 -23.32
CA GLU A 404 3.38 9.00 -24.58
C GLU A 404 4.88 8.99 -24.96
N ALA A 405 5.17 9.03 -26.26
CA ALA A 405 6.51 9.18 -26.77
C ALA A 405 7.21 10.43 -26.20
N THR A 406 8.50 10.31 -25.99
CA THR A 406 9.34 11.40 -25.44
C THR A 406 9.24 12.67 -26.27
N THR A 407 9.30 13.81 -25.61
CA THR A 407 9.42 15.12 -26.26
C THR A 407 10.87 15.60 -26.25
N VAL A 408 11.26 16.34 -27.26
CA VAL A 408 12.56 17.02 -27.35
C VAL A 408 12.38 18.43 -27.82
N SER A 409 13.16 19.37 -27.22
CA SER A 409 13.21 20.78 -27.59
C SER A 409 14.60 21.32 -27.39
N ASN A 410 14.85 22.47 -27.95
CA ASN A 410 16.14 23.18 -27.75
C ASN A 410 16.32 23.74 -26.32
N SER A 411 15.41 23.52 -25.43
CA SER A 411 15.51 23.84 -24.02
C SER A 411 15.38 22.57 -23.14
N THR A 412 15.50 21.39 -23.72
CA THR A 412 15.50 20.14 -22.98
C THR A 412 16.83 19.97 -22.26
N THR A 413 16.78 19.93 -20.93
CA THR A 413 17.94 19.75 -20.07
C THR A 413 17.67 18.57 -19.14
N PHE A 414 18.71 17.83 -18.79
CA PHE A 414 18.67 16.72 -17.86
C PHE A 414 19.91 16.72 -16.96
N GLY A 415 19.83 15.98 -15.87
CA GLY A 415 20.82 15.96 -14.81
C GLY A 415 20.51 16.95 -13.68
N VAL A 416 21.07 16.73 -12.50
CA VAL A 416 20.80 17.53 -11.30
C VAL A 416 21.23 19.00 -11.46
N ASN A 417 22.27 19.25 -12.26
CA ASN A 417 22.80 20.57 -12.49
C ASN A 417 22.77 20.98 -13.98
N ASP A 418 21.81 20.41 -14.76
CA ASP A 418 21.72 20.64 -16.21
C ASP A 418 22.99 20.23 -16.95
N GLU A 419 23.60 19.11 -16.59
CA GLU A 419 24.86 18.60 -17.14
C GLU A 419 24.81 18.47 -18.65
N PHE A 420 23.63 18.27 -19.20
CA PHE A 420 23.42 18.18 -20.63
C PHE A 420 22.18 18.94 -21.09
N SER A 421 22.33 19.73 -22.17
CA SER A 421 21.22 20.43 -22.81
C SER A 421 21.25 20.26 -24.33
N VAL A 422 20.05 20.12 -24.93
CA VAL A 422 19.88 20.13 -26.38
C VAL A 422 19.81 21.57 -26.88
N GLY A 423 20.73 21.93 -27.76
CA GLY A 423 20.81 23.28 -28.31
C GLY A 423 19.94 23.50 -29.54
N ARG A 424 19.89 24.74 -30.01
CA ARG A 424 19.21 25.15 -31.25
C ARG A 424 19.90 24.55 -32.47
N MET A 425 19.14 24.25 -33.53
CA MET A 425 19.72 23.84 -34.80
C MET A 425 20.31 25.01 -35.59
N SER A 426 21.37 24.74 -36.33
CA SER A 426 21.91 25.73 -37.23
C SER A 426 20.91 26.15 -38.33
N ARG A 427 20.62 27.45 -38.43
CA ARG A 427 19.73 27.97 -39.48
C ARG A 427 20.37 27.95 -40.85
N THR A 428 21.70 27.95 -40.93
CA THR A 428 22.45 28.03 -42.19
C THR A 428 22.89 26.66 -42.69
N LEU A 429 23.34 25.79 -41.80
CA LEU A 429 23.96 24.51 -42.15
C LEU A 429 22.99 23.32 -42.16
N ASN A 430 21.92 23.35 -41.31
CA ASN A 430 21.00 22.24 -41.25
C ASN A 430 20.39 21.92 -42.62
N PRO A 431 20.62 20.71 -43.16
CA PRO A 431 20.25 20.36 -44.52
C PRO A 431 18.77 20.08 -44.72
N PHE A 432 18.02 19.81 -43.64
CA PHE A 432 16.61 19.42 -43.65
C PHE A 432 15.66 20.59 -43.45
N ALA A 433 16.13 21.69 -42.85
CA ALA A 433 15.25 22.81 -42.53
C ALA A 433 14.82 23.54 -43.81
N PRO A 434 13.52 23.80 -44.05
CA PRO A 434 13.01 24.52 -45.20
C PRO A 434 13.37 26.03 -45.12
N THR A 435 13.30 26.67 -46.26
CA THR A 435 13.66 28.09 -46.41
C THR A 435 12.81 29.00 -45.52
N GLU A 436 11.54 28.74 -45.37
CA GLU A 436 10.58 29.47 -44.55
C GLU A 436 11.01 29.50 -43.07
N ILE A 437 11.39 28.34 -42.55
CA ILE A 437 11.86 28.21 -41.16
C ILE A 437 13.23 28.86 -41.00
N LYS A 438 14.18 28.64 -41.93
CA LYS A 438 15.50 29.28 -41.93
C LYS A 438 15.41 30.80 -41.93
N SER A 439 14.51 31.34 -42.76
CA SER A 439 14.34 32.79 -42.89
C SER A 439 13.70 33.45 -41.68
N ALA A 440 12.80 32.69 -40.99
CA ALA A 440 12.10 33.14 -39.79
C ALA A 440 12.94 32.99 -38.51
N ALA A 441 13.94 32.12 -38.50
CA ALA A 441 14.77 31.84 -37.33
C ALA A 441 15.71 33.03 -36.96
N SER A 442 15.96 33.15 -35.66
CA SER A 442 16.88 34.16 -35.12
C SER A 442 18.35 33.89 -35.50
N SER A 443 19.23 34.83 -35.20
CA SER A 443 20.67 34.62 -35.38
C SER A 443 21.24 33.49 -34.52
N SER A 444 20.60 33.20 -33.38
CA SER A 444 21.00 32.13 -32.48
C SER A 444 20.59 30.73 -32.96
N GLY A 445 19.85 30.60 -34.06
CA GLY A 445 19.45 29.33 -34.64
C GLY A 445 17.94 29.07 -34.63
N ILE A 446 17.55 27.86 -35.06
CA ILE A 446 16.17 27.40 -35.11
C ILE A 446 15.80 26.79 -33.76
N ASP A 447 14.85 27.38 -33.06
CA ASP A 447 14.21 26.77 -31.92
C ASP A 447 13.11 25.81 -32.37
N PHE A 448 12.95 24.76 -31.60
CA PHE A 448 12.00 23.68 -31.93
C PHE A 448 11.43 23.02 -30.69
N ARG A 449 10.26 22.39 -30.87
CA ARG A 449 9.66 21.43 -29.93
C ARG A 449 9.03 20.32 -30.75
N ARG A 450 9.26 19.06 -30.36
CA ARG A 450 8.71 17.90 -31.06
C ARG A 450 8.47 16.72 -30.12
N ARG A 451 7.39 16.00 -30.34
CA ARG A 451 7.17 14.64 -29.82
C ARG A 451 7.70 13.64 -30.84
N VAL A 452 8.63 12.77 -30.43
CA VAL A 452 9.31 11.83 -31.33
C VAL A 452 8.56 10.48 -31.36
N VAL A 453 7.35 10.52 -31.93
CA VAL A 453 6.43 9.35 -31.98
C VAL A 453 7.04 8.16 -32.73
N GLU A 454 7.97 8.40 -33.64
CA GLU A 454 8.65 7.37 -34.43
C GLU A 454 9.65 6.55 -33.61
N VAL A 455 10.13 7.04 -32.48
CA VAL A 455 10.96 6.27 -31.52
C VAL A 455 10.09 5.24 -30.79
N GLY A 456 8.82 5.54 -30.62
CA GLY A 456 7.85 4.74 -29.92
C GLY A 456 7.40 5.35 -28.59
N PRO A 457 6.34 4.81 -27.98
CA PRO A 457 5.88 5.20 -26.66
C PRO A 457 6.94 4.86 -25.60
N ASN A 458 7.00 5.65 -24.54
CA ASN A 458 7.84 5.29 -23.37
C ASN A 458 7.28 4.04 -22.71
N LEU A 459 8.15 3.06 -22.52
CA LEU A 459 7.85 1.82 -21.84
C LEU A 459 8.52 1.83 -20.47
N ILE A 460 7.77 1.45 -19.43
CA ILE A 460 8.31 1.26 -18.09
C ILE A 460 8.01 -0.18 -17.70
N HIS A 461 9.06 -0.98 -17.62
CA HIS A 461 9.00 -2.37 -17.19
C HIS A 461 9.62 -2.46 -15.81
N ASN A 462 8.90 -3.00 -14.84
CA ASN A 462 9.43 -3.28 -13.51
C ASN A 462 9.34 -4.77 -13.21
N GLU A 463 10.43 -5.32 -12.70
CA GLU A 463 10.48 -6.65 -12.11
C GLU A 463 10.92 -6.52 -10.66
N ARG A 464 10.16 -7.13 -9.75
CA ARG A 464 10.37 -7.05 -8.29
C ARG A 464 10.32 -8.42 -7.68
N GLU A 465 11.49 -8.95 -7.36
CA GLU A 465 11.62 -10.20 -6.62
C GLU A 465 11.73 -9.91 -5.12
N THR A 466 10.98 -10.63 -4.31
CA THR A 466 11.08 -10.53 -2.85
C THR A 466 11.13 -11.94 -2.25
N LEU A 467 12.15 -12.21 -1.45
CA LEU A 467 12.25 -13.39 -0.61
C LEU A 467 12.16 -12.98 0.86
N ARG A 468 11.33 -13.66 1.62
CA ARG A 468 11.19 -13.50 3.07
C ARG A 468 11.24 -14.86 3.71
N SER A 469 12.01 -15.00 4.77
CA SER A 469 12.12 -16.28 5.48
C SER A 469 12.31 -16.05 6.98
N TRP A 470 11.67 -16.90 7.76
CA TRP A 470 11.84 -16.93 9.20
C TRP A 470 12.02 -18.38 9.63
N VAL A 471 12.94 -18.59 10.56
CA VAL A 471 13.14 -19.88 11.22
C VAL A 471 13.24 -19.65 12.72
N GLY A 472 12.65 -20.54 13.49
CA GLY A 472 12.64 -20.34 14.94
C GLY A 472 12.49 -21.60 15.74
N LEU A 473 12.74 -21.42 17.00
CA LEU A 473 12.44 -22.38 18.05
C LEU A 473 11.47 -21.75 19.02
N GLU A 474 10.49 -22.49 19.44
CA GLU A 474 9.55 -22.05 20.47
C GLU A 474 9.25 -23.22 21.42
N GLY A 475 8.86 -22.90 22.63
CA GLY A 475 8.53 -23.94 23.59
C GLY A 475 8.04 -23.39 24.92
N SER A 476 7.59 -24.29 25.76
CA SER A 476 7.13 -23.97 27.12
C SER A 476 8.17 -24.40 28.16
N LEU A 477 8.35 -23.54 29.15
CA LEU A 477 9.18 -23.76 30.33
C LEU A 477 8.28 -24.18 31.51
N ALA A 478 8.88 -24.44 32.66
CA ALA A 478 8.13 -24.66 33.89
C ALA A 478 7.31 -23.42 34.28
N ASN A 479 6.20 -23.62 35.02
CA ASN A 479 5.32 -22.58 35.54
C ASN A 479 4.62 -21.74 34.43
N ASP A 480 4.23 -22.36 33.33
CA ASP A 480 3.47 -21.75 32.23
C ASP A 480 4.20 -20.57 31.53
N TRP A 481 5.52 -20.55 31.60
CA TRP A 481 6.32 -19.64 30.80
C TRP A 481 6.57 -20.22 29.41
N ASP A 482 6.38 -19.38 28.38
CA ASP A 482 6.74 -19.72 27.00
C ASP A 482 7.94 -18.89 26.55
N TRP A 483 8.64 -19.40 25.56
CA TRP A 483 9.75 -18.72 24.94
C TRP A 483 9.73 -18.91 23.43
N LYS A 484 10.21 -17.91 22.73
CA LYS A 484 10.39 -17.93 21.27
C LYS A 484 11.74 -17.31 20.92
N LEU A 485 12.44 -17.90 19.96
CA LEU A 485 13.66 -17.36 19.35
C LEU A 485 13.51 -17.50 17.85
N THR A 486 13.66 -16.41 17.11
CA THR A 486 13.45 -16.35 15.66
C THR A 486 14.62 -15.64 14.99
N TYR A 487 15.06 -16.18 13.87
CA TYR A 487 15.89 -15.48 12.88
C TYR A 487 15.07 -15.24 11.63
N GLY A 488 15.07 -14.00 11.16
CA GLY A 488 14.41 -13.56 9.93
C GLY A 488 15.42 -13.04 8.93
N HIS A 489 15.18 -13.36 7.65
CA HIS A 489 15.95 -12.85 6.52
C HIS A 489 15.02 -12.44 5.40
N GLY A 490 15.20 -11.22 4.89
CA GLY A 490 14.46 -10.67 3.75
C GLY A 490 15.41 -10.09 2.71
N GLU A 491 15.12 -10.35 1.43
CA GLU A 491 15.84 -9.77 0.30
C GLU A 491 14.82 -9.30 -0.75
N PHE A 492 14.99 -8.08 -1.23
CA PHE A 492 14.25 -7.48 -2.32
C PHE A 492 15.21 -7.08 -3.43
N ASN A 493 14.91 -7.50 -4.65
CA ASN A 493 15.62 -7.13 -5.86
C ASN A 493 14.62 -6.49 -6.82
N GLY A 494 14.75 -5.20 -7.06
CA GLY A 494 13.95 -4.44 -8.01
C GLY A 494 14.77 -4.02 -9.21
N GLU A 495 14.26 -4.29 -10.42
CA GLU A 495 14.80 -3.75 -11.67
C GLU A 495 13.70 -2.97 -12.41
N GLN A 496 14.03 -1.76 -12.82
CA GLN A 496 13.21 -0.96 -13.73
C GLN A 496 13.96 -0.73 -15.03
N ILE A 497 13.33 -1.07 -16.14
CA ILE A 497 13.83 -0.75 -17.50
C ILE A 497 12.90 0.29 -18.11
N ARG A 498 13.47 1.38 -18.61
CA ARG A 498 12.76 2.39 -19.38
C ARG A 498 13.18 2.30 -20.84
N GLY A 499 12.26 1.81 -21.65
CA GLY A 499 12.43 1.67 -23.08
C GLY A 499 11.97 2.91 -23.85
N ASN A 500 12.53 3.09 -25.03
CA ASN A 500 12.23 4.20 -25.95
C ASN A 500 12.52 5.61 -25.38
N THR A 501 13.42 5.70 -24.40
CA THR A 501 13.99 7.00 -24.00
C THR A 501 15.01 7.48 -25.04
N LEU A 502 15.56 8.67 -24.88
CA LEU A 502 16.50 9.25 -25.84
C LEU A 502 17.90 9.37 -25.25
N ASN A 503 18.92 9.13 -26.05
CA ASN A 503 20.27 9.59 -25.80
C ASN A 503 20.40 11.03 -26.34
N LEU A 504 20.33 12.00 -25.46
CA LEU A 504 20.32 13.43 -25.82
C LEU A 504 21.62 13.90 -26.46
N GLN A 505 22.76 13.32 -26.12
CA GLN A 505 24.03 13.59 -26.79
C GLN A 505 23.95 13.15 -28.26
N ARG A 506 23.38 12.00 -28.53
CA ARG A 506 23.16 11.52 -29.91
C ARG A 506 22.11 12.36 -30.63
N VAL A 507 21.06 12.80 -29.95
CA VAL A 507 20.07 13.75 -30.48
C VAL A 507 20.79 15.04 -30.91
N GLN A 508 21.60 15.63 -30.02
CA GLN A 508 22.33 16.87 -30.33
C GLN A 508 23.28 16.68 -31.51
N TRP A 509 24.05 15.61 -31.57
CA TRP A 509 24.94 15.29 -32.67
C TRP A 509 24.19 15.10 -33.96
N ALA A 510 23.09 14.41 -33.99
CA ALA A 510 22.28 14.14 -35.17
C ALA A 510 21.55 15.38 -35.69
N LEU A 511 21.13 16.31 -34.81
CA LEU A 511 20.56 17.61 -35.16
C LEU A 511 21.63 18.59 -35.76
N ASP A 512 22.88 18.47 -35.30
CA ASP A 512 24.00 19.27 -35.85
C ASP A 512 24.58 18.58 -37.08
N SER A 513 23.86 18.70 -38.20
CA SER A 513 24.17 18.09 -39.47
C SER A 513 24.41 19.13 -40.56
N GLU A 514 25.16 18.74 -41.59
CA GLU A 514 25.48 19.54 -42.74
C GLU A 514 25.49 18.73 -44.03
N ARG A 515 25.57 19.45 -45.17
CA ARG A 515 25.73 18.80 -46.50
C ARG A 515 27.13 19.07 -47.03
N VAL A 516 27.91 17.97 -47.19
CA VAL A 516 29.28 18.04 -47.77
C VAL A 516 29.32 17.20 -49.03
N ALA A 517 29.72 17.77 -50.15
CA ALA A 517 29.77 17.11 -51.45
C ALA A 517 28.48 16.37 -51.83
N GLY A 518 27.32 16.93 -51.50
CA GLY A 518 26.01 16.31 -51.76
C GLY A 518 25.51 15.31 -50.72
N VAL A 519 26.35 14.83 -49.82
CA VAL A 519 25.98 13.85 -48.77
C VAL A 519 25.66 14.61 -47.49
N VAL A 520 24.55 14.21 -46.82
CA VAL A 520 24.19 14.72 -45.50
C VAL A 520 24.95 13.91 -44.45
N GLN A 521 25.65 14.58 -43.56
CA GLN A 521 26.43 13.99 -42.48
C GLN A 521 26.32 14.79 -41.18
N CYS A 522 26.58 14.15 -40.04
CA CYS A 522 26.76 14.84 -38.77
C CYS A 522 28.08 15.63 -38.77
N ARG A 523 28.06 16.86 -38.26
CA ARG A 523 29.24 17.74 -38.29
C ARG A 523 30.37 17.28 -37.35
N ASN A 524 29.99 16.77 -36.19
CA ASN A 524 30.93 16.30 -35.19
C ASN A 524 31.64 15.01 -35.63
N ALA A 525 33.00 15.00 -35.61
CA ALA A 525 33.80 13.85 -36.01
C ALA A 525 33.63 12.64 -35.06
N ALA A 526 33.52 12.90 -33.75
CA ALA A 526 33.26 11.86 -32.76
C ALA A 526 31.86 11.21 -32.98
N ALA A 527 30.87 12.04 -33.32
CA ALA A 527 29.55 11.52 -33.68
C ALA A 527 29.59 10.60 -34.90
N ARG A 528 30.34 10.94 -35.93
CA ARG A 528 30.51 10.08 -37.12
C ARG A 528 31.21 8.76 -36.75
N ALA A 529 32.18 8.80 -35.85
CA ALA A 529 32.83 7.60 -35.33
C ALA A 529 31.87 6.73 -34.49
N ASP A 530 30.86 7.32 -33.80
CA ASP A 530 29.79 6.65 -33.09
C ASP A 530 28.64 6.14 -34.00
N GLY A 531 28.78 6.30 -35.33
CA GLY A 531 27.77 5.86 -36.27
C GLY A 531 26.59 6.81 -36.44
N CYS A 532 26.81 8.12 -36.24
CA CYS A 532 25.73 9.12 -36.25
C CYS A 532 24.92 9.12 -37.55
N VAL A 533 23.60 9.02 -37.38
CA VAL A 533 22.62 9.22 -38.46
C VAL A 533 22.02 10.61 -38.34
N PRO A 534 22.20 11.51 -39.36
CA PRO A 534 21.63 12.86 -39.33
C PRO A 534 20.12 12.85 -39.13
N LEU A 535 19.62 13.64 -38.15
CA LEU A 535 18.21 13.56 -37.71
C LEU A 535 17.36 14.63 -38.45
N ASN A 536 16.31 14.16 -39.11
CA ASN A 536 15.30 15.03 -39.72
C ASN A 536 14.05 15.11 -38.82
N ILE A 537 13.82 16.27 -38.20
CA ILE A 537 12.66 16.49 -37.33
C ILE A 537 11.57 17.35 -38.00
N PHE A 538 11.62 17.59 -39.28
CA PHE A 538 10.71 18.46 -40.03
C PHE A 538 9.62 17.64 -40.73
N GLY A 539 8.52 17.36 -40.00
CA GLY A 539 7.34 16.67 -40.51
C GLY A 539 6.95 15.40 -39.77
N VAL A 540 5.69 15.00 -39.91
CA VAL A 540 5.20 13.75 -39.38
C VAL A 540 5.84 12.59 -40.15
N GLY A 541 6.36 11.59 -39.46
CA GLY A 541 7.05 10.43 -40.08
C GLY A 541 8.40 10.77 -40.71
N SER A 542 8.99 11.96 -40.46
CA SER A 542 10.28 12.35 -41.02
C SER A 542 11.48 11.66 -40.35
N ILE A 543 11.33 11.11 -39.17
CA ILE A 543 12.35 10.34 -38.45
C ILE A 543 12.25 8.88 -38.95
N THR A 544 13.26 8.43 -39.69
CA THR A 544 13.31 7.06 -40.21
C THR A 544 13.64 6.07 -39.09
N PRO A 545 13.42 4.75 -39.29
CA PRO A 545 13.81 3.77 -38.28
C PRO A 545 15.27 3.84 -37.89
N GLU A 546 16.18 4.08 -38.84
CA GLU A 546 17.62 4.20 -38.57
C GLU A 546 17.96 5.46 -37.75
N MET A 547 17.25 6.57 -37.98
CA MET A 547 17.39 7.79 -37.15
C MET A 547 16.85 7.52 -35.73
N ALA A 548 15.70 6.87 -35.62
CA ALA A 548 15.09 6.51 -34.35
C ALA A 548 16.00 5.57 -33.54
N ASP A 549 16.55 4.54 -34.17
CA ASP A 549 17.44 3.57 -33.52
C ASP A 549 18.74 4.21 -33.04
N TYR A 550 19.30 5.19 -33.81
CA TYR A 550 20.50 5.91 -33.39
C TYR A 550 20.27 6.72 -32.11
N ILE A 551 19.14 7.41 -31.98
CA ILE A 551 18.84 8.26 -30.83
C ILE A 551 18.19 7.56 -29.66
N ARG A 552 17.62 6.36 -29.88
CA ARG A 552 16.95 5.57 -28.81
C ARG A 552 17.93 5.13 -27.75
N ALA A 553 17.48 5.11 -26.52
CA ALA A 553 18.19 4.54 -25.39
C ALA A 553 17.21 3.78 -24.51
N ASP A 554 17.58 2.58 -24.08
CA ASP A 554 16.92 1.89 -23.00
C ASP A 554 17.79 2.04 -21.76
N THR A 555 17.22 2.48 -20.67
CA THR A 555 17.93 2.75 -19.42
C THR A 555 17.42 1.89 -18.29
N TYR A 556 18.24 1.63 -17.30
CA TYR A 556 17.88 0.81 -16.15
C TYR A 556 18.12 1.53 -14.82
N TYR A 557 17.36 1.10 -13.82
CA TYR A 557 17.55 1.40 -12.40
C TYR A 557 17.34 0.09 -11.62
N ARG A 558 18.24 -0.21 -10.70
CA ARG A 558 18.19 -1.39 -9.83
C ARG A 558 18.27 -0.99 -8.38
N GLN A 559 17.54 -1.71 -7.54
CA GLN A 559 17.57 -1.55 -6.10
C GLN A 559 17.61 -2.92 -5.44
N ASN A 560 18.49 -3.06 -4.45
CA ASN A 560 18.53 -4.20 -3.55
C ASN A 560 18.27 -3.70 -2.12
N ASN A 561 17.29 -4.29 -1.45
CA ASN A 561 17.09 -4.11 -0.02
C ASN A 561 17.27 -5.44 0.68
N ARG A 562 17.94 -5.42 1.80
CA ARG A 562 18.16 -6.59 2.63
C ARG A 562 17.85 -6.29 4.08
N GLN A 563 17.17 -7.23 4.75
CA GLN A 563 16.88 -7.16 6.17
C GLN A 563 17.27 -8.46 6.84
N ASP A 564 18.02 -8.37 7.94
CA ASP A 564 18.32 -9.48 8.83
C ASP A 564 17.81 -9.13 10.23
N THR A 565 17.05 -10.04 10.87
CA THR A 565 16.51 -9.87 12.22
C THR A 565 16.79 -11.07 13.10
N ILE A 566 17.09 -10.82 14.35
CA ILE A 566 17.10 -11.85 15.41
C ILE A 566 16.24 -11.32 16.54
N GLU A 567 15.18 -12.03 16.88
CA GLU A 567 14.29 -11.69 17.98
C GLU A 567 14.13 -12.86 18.95
N GLY A 568 13.98 -12.56 20.21
CA GLY A 568 13.68 -13.57 21.22
C GLY A 568 12.90 -12.98 22.38
N TYR A 569 12.00 -13.76 22.94
CA TYR A 569 11.28 -13.34 24.14
C TYR A 569 10.88 -14.55 25.01
N VAL A 570 10.58 -14.25 26.26
CA VAL A 570 9.93 -15.13 27.22
C VAL A 570 8.67 -14.42 27.74
N ALA A 571 7.56 -15.15 27.89
CA ALA A 571 6.31 -14.62 28.41
C ALA A 571 5.64 -15.61 29.37
N GLY A 572 5.04 -15.10 30.43
CA GLY A 572 4.35 -15.92 31.39
C GLY A 572 3.93 -15.19 32.67
N PRO A 573 3.31 -15.90 33.63
CA PRO A 573 2.84 -15.34 34.89
C PRO A 573 4.01 -14.99 35.84
N LEU A 574 4.08 -13.75 36.31
CA LEU A 574 5.08 -13.31 37.31
C LEU A 574 4.67 -13.70 38.73
N PHE A 575 3.47 -13.30 39.12
CA PHE A 575 2.89 -13.61 40.45
C PHE A 575 1.37 -13.47 40.40
N GLN A 576 0.71 -14.03 41.43
CA GLN A 576 -0.75 -14.03 41.54
C GLN A 576 -1.25 -12.87 42.37
N LEU A 577 -2.16 -12.06 41.80
CA LEU A 577 -2.99 -11.10 42.53
C LEU A 577 -4.35 -11.73 42.87
N PRO A 578 -5.15 -11.17 43.79
CA PRO A 578 -6.50 -11.67 44.06
C PRO A 578 -7.41 -11.68 42.82
N ALA A 579 -7.17 -10.81 41.84
CA ALA A 579 -7.94 -10.69 40.61
C ALA A 579 -7.41 -11.56 39.45
N GLY A 580 -6.27 -12.25 39.62
CA GLY A 580 -5.67 -13.09 38.58
C GLY A 580 -4.13 -12.96 38.54
N ALA A 581 -3.52 -13.71 37.66
CA ALA A 581 -2.07 -13.65 37.45
C ALA A 581 -1.64 -12.33 36.80
N VAL A 582 -0.52 -11.76 37.25
CA VAL A 582 0.18 -10.70 36.52
C VAL A 582 1.02 -11.38 35.46
N GLU A 583 0.72 -11.08 34.21
CA GLU A 583 1.45 -11.61 33.06
C GLU A 583 2.54 -10.64 32.63
N ALA A 584 3.69 -11.14 32.22
CA ALA A 584 4.78 -10.31 31.68
C ALA A 584 5.48 -10.99 30.52
N ALA A 585 6.00 -10.16 29.60
CA ALA A 585 6.92 -10.57 28.55
C ALA A 585 8.20 -9.75 28.62
N PHE A 586 9.33 -10.40 28.35
CA PHE A 586 10.66 -9.78 28.25
C PHE A 586 11.32 -10.27 26.97
N GLY A 587 11.88 -9.37 26.19
CA GLY A 587 12.49 -9.77 24.95
C GLY A 587 13.53 -8.78 24.42
N PHE A 588 14.15 -9.21 23.33
CA PHE A 588 15.13 -8.43 22.57
C PHE A 588 14.90 -8.61 21.07
N GLU A 589 15.37 -7.62 20.31
CA GLU A 589 15.44 -7.66 18.85
C GLU A 589 16.77 -7.02 18.39
N SER A 590 17.42 -7.62 17.40
CA SER A 590 18.52 -6.99 16.68
C SER A 590 18.21 -7.02 15.21
N ARG A 591 18.23 -5.86 14.55
CA ARG A 591 17.87 -5.69 13.15
C ARG A 591 18.96 -4.96 12.39
N ARG A 592 19.14 -5.38 11.15
CA ARG A 592 19.99 -4.71 10.18
C ARG A 592 19.22 -4.55 8.88
N ASP A 593 19.00 -3.31 8.47
CA ASP A 593 18.44 -2.93 7.18
C ASP A 593 19.55 -2.36 6.30
N HIS A 594 19.60 -2.79 5.03
CA HIS A 594 20.58 -2.36 4.06
C HIS A 594 19.89 -2.09 2.72
N THR A 595 20.23 -0.97 2.09
CA THR A 595 19.75 -0.58 0.77
C THR A 595 20.92 -0.22 -0.11
N GLU A 596 20.91 -0.70 -1.36
CA GLU A 596 21.88 -0.38 -2.41
C GLU A 596 21.13 -0.10 -3.71
N THR A 597 21.54 0.94 -4.46
CA THR A 597 20.95 1.31 -5.74
C THR A 597 22.00 1.43 -6.83
N HIS A 598 21.65 1.01 -8.06
CA HIS A 598 22.48 1.11 -9.25
C HIS A 598 21.69 1.72 -10.39
N THR A 599 22.30 2.66 -11.10
CA THR A 599 21.65 3.43 -12.17
C THR A 599 22.48 3.38 -13.45
N ASP A 600 21.80 3.36 -14.58
CA ASP A 600 22.45 3.41 -15.90
C ASP A 600 23.40 4.62 -16.01
N PRO A 601 24.64 4.44 -16.44
CA PRO A 601 25.62 5.53 -16.54
C PRO A 601 25.17 6.72 -17.40
N ARG A 602 24.25 6.48 -18.35
CA ARG A 602 23.68 7.57 -19.18
C ARG A 602 22.72 8.45 -18.41
N ILE A 603 22.01 7.89 -17.42
CA ILE A 603 21.20 8.67 -16.48
C ILE A 603 22.13 9.50 -15.59
N GLN A 604 23.18 8.89 -15.06
CA GLN A 604 24.15 9.56 -14.18
C GLN A 604 24.88 10.71 -14.85
N SER A 605 25.18 10.61 -16.15
CA SER A 605 25.81 11.67 -16.92
C SER A 605 24.82 12.69 -17.49
N GLY A 606 23.52 12.60 -17.21
CA GLY A 606 22.48 13.49 -17.69
C GLY A 606 22.22 13.40 -19.20
N VAL A 607 22.78 12.40 -19.91
CA VAL A 607 22.60 12.27 -21.37
C VAL A 607 21.39 11.41 -21.75
N ALA A 608 20.71 10.78 -20.81
CA ALA A 608 19.45 10.09 -21.05
C ALA A 608 18.25 11.02 -20.81
N SER A 609 17.20 10.89 -21.62
CA SER A 609 15.94 11.59 -21.40
C SER A 609 15.09 10.94 -20.29
N SER A 610 15.74 10.60 -19.18
CA SER A 610 15.14 10.02 -17.97
C SER A 610 15.53 10.87 -16.77
N SER A 611 14.63 10.99 -15.78
CA SER A 611 14.98 11.70 -14.54
C SER A 611 16.21 11.08 -13.90
N PHE A 612 17.09 11.93 -13.40
CA PHE A 612 18.31 11.51 -12.73
C PHE A 612 17.98 10.77 -11.43
N LEU A 613 18.44 9.53 -11.32
CA LEU A 613 18.32 8.69 -10.14
C LEU A 613 19.74 8.34 -9.68
N PRO A 614 20.21 8.89 -8.55
CA PRO A 614 21.57 8.64 -8.09
C PRO A 614 21.75 7.25 -7.51
N GLU A 615 23.00 6.79 -7.51
CA GLU A 615 23.42 5.61 -6.77
C GLU A 615 23.71 5.97 -5.32
N PHE A 616 23.27 5.13 -4.41
CA PHE A 616 23.63 5.23 -2.99
C PHE A 616 23.58 3.87 -2.31
N GLU A 617 24.24 3.79 -1.17
CA GLU A 617 24.24 2.64 -0.27
C GLU A 617 24.07 3.13 1.17
N GLY A 618 23.25 2.42 1.95
CA GLY A 618 23.01 2.76 3.35
C GLY A 618 22.71 1.56 4.20
N THR A 619 23.13 1.62 5.47
CA THR A 619 22.86 0.56 6.45
C THR A 619 22.42 1.14 7.78
N ILE A 620 21.26 0.69 8.25
CA ILE A 620 20.73 1.02 9.59
C ILE A 620 20.75 -0.25 10.43
N LYS A 621 21.24 -0.14 11.67
CA LYS A 621 21.20 -1.21 12.67
C LYS A 621 20.47 -0.71 13.90
N ALA A 622 19.60 -1.55 14.46
CA ALA A 622 18.92 -1.30 15.72
C ALA A 622 19.10 -2.51 16.65
N ASN A 623 19.44 -2.25 17.91
CA ASN A 623 19.47 -3.27 18.96
C ASN A 623 18.47 -2.83 20.04
N GLU A 624 17.54 -3.69 20.37
CA GLU A 624 16.36 -3.31 21.12
C GLU A 624 16.08 -4.30 22.24
N VAL A 625 15.61 -3.79 23.37
CA VAL A 625 15.08 -4.60 24.49
C VAL A 625 13.70 -4.10 24.86
N PHE A 626 12.81 -5.00 25.21
CA PHE A 626 11.45 -4.63 25.55
C PHE A 626 10.87 -5.44 26.70
N THR A 627 9.89 -4.87 27.37
CA THR A 627 9.05 -5.56 28.35
C THR A 627 7.60 -5.13 28.22
N GLU A 628 6.71 -6.06 28.47
CA GLU A 628 5.26 -5.84 28.51
C GLU A 628 4.72 -6.48 29.78
N VAL A 629 3.72 -5.82 30.43
CA VAL A 629 3.07 -6.30 31.66
C VAL A 629 1.57 -6.08 31.55
N SER A 630 0.79 -7.09 31.97
CA SER A 630 -0.65 -7.00 32.16
C SER A 630 -1.01 -7.43 33.59
N ALA A 631 -1.67 -6.55 34.33
CA ALA A 631 -1.98 -6.74 35.74
C ALA A 631 -3.50 -6.64 35.98
N PRO A 632 -4.22 -7.74 36.30
CA PRO A 632 -5.61 -7.69 36.72
C PRO A 632 -5.65 -7.20 38.18
N ILE A 633 -6.20 -5.99 38.40
CA ILE A 633 -6.20 -5.31 39.71
C ILE A 633 -7.46 -5.64 40.50
N LEU A 634 -8.63 -5.65 39.83
CA LEU A 634 -9.92 -5.98 40.44
C LEU A 634 -10.67 -7.00 39.60
N SER A 635 -11.37 -7.93 40.26
CA SER A 635 -12.33 -8.87 39.68
C SER A 635 -13.54 -8.98 40.58
N ASP A 636 -14.74 -8.99 40.00
CA ASP A 636 -16.05 -9.17 40.65
C ASP A 636 -16.30 -8.24 41.85
N ALA A 637 -15.73 -7.01 41.81
CA ALA A 637 -15.98 -5.98 42.80
C ALA A 637 -17.14 -5.05 42.36
N PRO A 638 -17.81 -4.36 43.32
CA PRO A 638 -18.85 -3.39 42.95
C PRO A 638 -18.36 -2.33 41.96
N LEU A 639 -19.08 -2.16 40.82
CA LEU A 639 -18.71 -1.25 39.73
C LEU A 639 -17.33 -1.55 39.09
N ALA A 640 -16.77 -2.71 39.37
CA ALA A 640 -15.51 -3.17 38.81
C ALA A 640 -15.55 -4.70 38.62
N HIS A 641 -16.45 -5.16 37.74
CA HIS A 641 -16.46 -6.56 37.33
C HIS A 641 -15.06 -6.98 36.89
N ARG A 642 -14.33 -6.07 36.21
CA ARG A 642 -12.92 -6.27 35.91
C ARG A 642 -12.19 -4.94 35.75
N LEU A 643 -10.96 -4.87 36.28
CA LEU A 643 -10.02 -3.77 36.08
C LEU A 643 -8.65 -4.35 35.81
N VAL A 644 -8.07 -4.02 34.63
CA VAL A 644 -6.74 -4.48 34.20
C VAL A 644 -5.90 -3.26 33.84
N LEU A 645 -4.66 -3.24 34.30
CA LEU A 645 -3.65 -2.27 33.87
C LEU A 645 -2.67 -2.95 32.92
N ASN A 646 -2.34 -2.26 31.83
CA ASN A 646 -1.37 -2.74 30.85
C ASN A 646 -0.27 -1.71 30.70
N GLY A 647 0.95 -2.18 30.45
CA GLY A 647 2.09 -1.30 30.18
C GLY A 647 3.13 -2.02 29.35
N ALA A 648 3.84 -1.27 28.51
CA ALA A 648 5.00 -1.76 27.79
C ALA A 648 6.03 -0.65 27.66
N VAL A 649 7.31 -1.05 27.61
CA VAL A 649 8.43 -0.15 27.33
C VAL A 649 9.41 -0.88 26.41
N ARG A 650 9.96 -0.14 25.45
CA ARG A 650 10.99 -0.59 24.52
C ARG A 650 12.09 0.45 24.44
N VAL A 651 13.33 0.01 24.54
CA VAL A 651 14.52 0.83 24.38
C VAL A 651 15.28 0.32 23.17
N ALA A 652 15.56 1.17 22.21
CA ALA A 652 16.27 0.86 20.99
C ALA A 652 17.49 1.75 20.84
N ASP A 653 18.63 1.14 20.48
CA ASP A 653 19.91 1.81 20.20
C ASP A 653 20.25 1.67 18.72
N TYR A 654 20.48 2.80 18.06
CA TYR A 654 20.72 2.89 16.61
C TYR A 654 22.18 3.23 16.33
N ASN A 655 22.71 2.73 15.19
CA ASN A 655 24.02 3.13 14.68
C ASN A 655 24.06 4.53 14.07
N LEU A 656 22.99 5.32 14.18
CA LEU A 656 22.85 6.68 13.68
C LEU A 656 23.17 7.67 14.82
N GLU A 657 24.22 8.52 14.66
CA GLU A 657 24.62 9.46 15.71
C GLU A 657 23.54 10.50 16.04
N SER A 658 22.73 10.88 15.02
CA SER A 658 21.64 11.84 15.19
C SER A 658 20.43 11.28 15.93
N VAL A 659 20.22 9.95 15.92
CA VAL A 659 19.11 9.25 16.58
C VAL A 659 19.53 8.73 17.96
N GLY A 660 20.66 7.98 18.02
CA GLY A 660 21.15 7.37 19.26
C GLY A 660 20.19 6.37 19.88
N THR A 661 19.85 6.59 21.16
CA THR A 661 18.95 5.71 21.93
C THR A 661 17.55 6.30 22.02
N THR A 662 16.55 5.55 21.62
CA THR A 662 15.13 5.93 21.65
C THR A 662 14.37 5.11 22.69
N VAL A 663 13.28 5.68 23.24
CA VAL A 663 12.42 5.03 24.25
C VAL A 663 10.96 5.17 23.86
N SER A 664 10.35 4.07 23.45
CA SER A 664 8.92 3.96 23.20
C SER A 664 8.22 3.29 24.38
N TRP A 665 7.05 3.77 24.77
CA TRP A 665 6.30 3.19 25.88
C TRP A 665 4.78 3.38 25.71
N ARG A 666 4.02 2.56 26.39
CA ARG A 666 2.56 2.71 26.52
C ARG A 666 2.08 2.35 27.90
N ALA A 667 0.99 2.96 28.31
CA ALA A 667 0.26 2.66 29.53
C ALA A 667 -1.24 2.68 29.25
N GLY A 668 -1.94 1.66 29.66
CA GLY A 668 -3.36 1.49 29.38
C GLY A 668 -4.14 0.96 30.58
N VAL A 669 -5.44 1.26 30.58
CA VAL A 669 -6.40 0.75 31.54
C VAL A 669 -7.61 0.16 30.79
N GLN A 670 -8.06 -1.00 31.23
CA GLN A 670 -9.31 -1.60 30.83
C GLN A 670 -10.19 -1.77 32.05
N TRP A 671 -11.36 -1.17 32.02
CA TRP A 671 -12.32 -1.17 33.11
C TRP A 671 -13.69 -1.67 32.63
N SER A 672 -14.12 -2.77 33.16
CA SER A 672 -15.48 -3.28 32.96
C SER A 672 -16.27 -3.03 34.25
N PRO A 673 -17.07 -1.95 34.35
CA PRO A 673 -17.91 -1.70 35.52
C PRO A 673 -18.97 -2.79 35.69
N VAL A 674 -19.47 -3.33 34.59
CA VAL A 674 -20.42 -4.45 34.48
C VAL A 674 -19.95 -5.38 33.35
N PRO A 675 -20.44 -6.64 33.31
CA PRO A 675 -20.03 -7.59 32.25
C PRO A 675 -20.29 -7.10 30.83
N ASP A 676 -21.35 -6.31 30.63
CA ASP A 676 -21.81 -5.85 29.31
C ASP A 676 -21.03 -4.66 28.77
N LEU A 677 -20.30 -3.91 29.60
CA LEU A 677 -19.62 -2.68 29.23
C LEU A 677 -18.14 -2.74 29.61
N ARG A 678 -17.27 -2.52 28.63
CA ARG A 678 -15.83 -2.34 28.82
C ARG A 678 -15.39 -0.98 28.32
N ILE A 679 -14.72 -0.23 29.15
CA ILE A 679 -14.08 1.05 28.85
C ILE A 679 -12.59 0.80 28.77
N ARG A 680 -11.94 1.37 27.78
CA ARG A 680 -10.50 1.28 27.56
C ARG A 680 -9.90 2.66 27.33
N SER A 681 -8.69 2.85 27.82
CA SER A 681 -7.89 4.05 27.56
C SER A 681 -6.43 3.65 27.48
N GLU A 682 -5.72 4.19 26.50
CA GLU A 682 -4.28 3.99 26.36
C GLU A 682 -3.62 5.32 25.99
N TYR A 683 -2.48 5.58 26.58
CA TYR A 683 -1.56 6.62 26.16
C TYR A 683 -0.25 5.97 25.76
N ALA A 684 0.23 6.29 24.56
CA ALA A 684 1.42 5.68 23.98
C ALA A 684 2.35 6.76 23.43
N ARG A 685 3.66 6.57 23.63
CA ARG A 685 4.72 7.27 22.90
C ARG A 685 5.39 6.29 21.96
N ALA A 686 5.27 6.55 20.66
CA ALA A 686 5.90 5.81 19.60
C ALA A 686 7.01 6.65 18.95
N GLN A 687 8.06 6.00 18.45
CA GLN A 687 9.17 6.67 17.77
C GLN A 687 9.49 5.97 16.45
N ARG A 688 9.90 6.76 15.45
CA ARG A 688 10.35 6.27 14.13
C ARG A 688 11.73 6.84 13.81
N ALA A 689 12.70 5.98 13.58
CA ALA A 689 13.99 6.39 13.03
C ALA A 689 13.85 6.68 11.53
N PRO A 690 14.66 7.60 10.96
CA PRO A 690 14.74 7.82 9.52
C PRO A 690 15.08 6.54 8.77
N ASP A 691 14.60 6.39 7.54
CA ASP A 691 14.96 5.27 6.67
C ASP A 691 16.24 5.55 5.85
N THR A 692 16.74 4.52 5.14
CA THR A 692 17.98 4.63 4.37
C THR A 692 17.89 5.64 3.21
N THR A 693 16.71 5.83 2.62
CA THR A 693 16.49 6.79 1.53
C THR A 693 16.42 8.22 2.07
N GLU A 694 15.71 8.40 3.19
CA GLU A 694 15.61 9.70 3.89
C GLU A 694 16.99 10.20 4.33
N LEU A 695 17.89 9.28 4.72
CA LEU A 695 19.24 9.64 5.17
C LEU A 695 20.24 9.82 4.02
N TYR A 696 20.30 8.87 3.10
CA TYR A 696 21.45 8.70 2.21
C TYR A 696 21.19 8.97 0.73
N SER A 697 19.92 9.23 0.31
CA SER A 697 19.64 9.53 -1.09
C SER A 697 20.31 10.84 -1.51
N PRO A 698 21.25 10.84 -2.48
CA PRO A 698 21.80 12.07 -3.02
C PRO A 698 20.72 12.85 -3.79
N PRO A 699 20.98 14.14 -4.16
CA PRO A 699 20.03 14.94 -4.91
C PRO A 699 19.56 14.24 -6.19
N ARG A 700 18.24 14.05 -6.32
CA ARG A 700 17.56 13.48 -7.50
C ARG A 700 17.03 14.60 -8.36
N ASP A 701 17.11 14.45 -9.68
CA ASP A 701 16.60 15.45 -10.61
C ASP A 701 15.08 15.61 -10.47
N ASP A 702 14.68 16.84 -10.22
CA ASP A 702 13.29 17.26 -10.20
C ASP A 702 13.18 18.72 -10.66
N ALA A 703 11.99 19.12 -11.11
CA ALA A 703 11.68 20.47 -11.51
C ALA A 703 10.31 20.87 -10.96
N ASP A 704 10.21 22.10 -10.49
CA ASP A 704 8.99 22.63 -9.93
C ASP A 704 8.64 23.99 -10.54
N THR A 705 7.37 24.38 -10.39
CA THR A 705 6.87 25.68 -10.77
C THR A 705 6.70 26.54 -9.53
N VAL A 706 7.65 27.47 -9.32
CA VAL A 706 7.70 28.31 -8.12
C VAL A 706 7.55 29.79 -8.50
N VAL A 707 6.64 30.49 -7.83
CA VAL A 707 6.52 31.93 -7.93
C VAL A 707 7.57 32.58 -7.02
N ASP A 708 8.55 33.28 -7.61
CA ASP A 708 9.59 33.93 -6.83
C ASP A 708 9.02 35.11 -6.02
N VAL A 709 9.11 35.03 -4.69
CA VAL A 709 8.62 36.04 -3.73
C VAL A 709 9.27 37.42 -3.97
N CYS A 710 10.41 37.48 -4.64
CA CYS A 710 11.08 38.71 -4.99
C CYS A 710 10.57 39.33 -6.33
N SER A 711 9.82 38.57 -7.14
CA SER A 711 9.29 39.05 -8.42
C SER A 711 8.24 40.14 -8.20
N GLY A 712 8.37 41.25 -8.84
CA GLY A 712 7.54 42.45 -8.66
C GLY A 712 8.02 43.40 -7.56
N VAL A 713 9.08 43.08 -6.82
CA VAL A 713 9.63 43.97 -5.80
C VAL A 713 10.26 45.24 -6.47
N THR A 714 9.90 46.38 -5.89
CA THR A 714 10.40 47.73 -6.26
C THR A 714 11.21 48.35 -5.12
N ALA A 715 11.83 49.51 -5.36
CA ALA A 715 12.51 50.25 -4.32
C ALA A 715 11.62 50.65 -3.13
N THR A 716 10.31 50.78 -3.35
CA THR A 716 9.32 51.26 -2.36
C THR A 716 8.41 50.15 -1.84
N THR A 717 8.49 48.91 -2.35
CA THR A 717 7.69 47.79 -1.83
C THR A 717 7.98 47.58 -0.34
N PRO A 718 6.95 47.65 0.54
CA PRO A 718 7.15 47.50 1.99
C PRO A 718 7.29 46.02 2.39
N GLY A 719 7.71 45.78 3.64
CA GLY A 719 7.78 44.46 4.26
C GLY A 719 9.19 43.85 4.26
N VAL A 720 9.38 42.86 5.15
CA VAL A 720 10.66 42.18 5.39
C VAL A 720 11.13 41.45 4.13
N VAL A 721 10.23 40.74 3.45
CA VAL A 721 10.54 40.02 2.21
C VAL A 721 11.13 40.99 1.17
N ALA A 722 10.47 42.11 0.90
CA ALA A 722 10.98 43.10 -0.07
C ALA A 722 12.30 43.73 0.36
N GLN A 723 12.50 43.93 1.69
CA GLN A 723 13.78 44.41 2.21
C GLN A 723 14.88 43.40 1.96
N ASN A 724 14.66 42.14 2.26
CA ASN A 724 15.64 41.07 2.04
C ASN A 724 15.92 40.81 0.57
N CYS A 725 14.91 40.87 -0.30
CA CYS A 725 15.11 40.81 -1.75
C CYS A 725 16.02 41.92 -2.25
N ARG A 726 15.85 43.17 -1.80
CA ARG A 726 16.72 44.30 -2.15
C ARG A 726 18.12 44.20 -1.57
N ALA A 727 18.31 43.47 -0.46
CA ALA A 727 19.61 43.24 0.13
C ALA A 727 20.48 42.25 -0.69
N ASP A 728 19.88 41.39 -1.53
CA ASP A 728 20.60 40.54 -2.47
C ASP A 728 21.17 41.44 -3.61
N SER A 729 22.51 41.52 -3.70
CA SER A 729 23.18 42.37 -4.66
C SER A 729 22.86 42.06 -6.14
N ARG A 730 22.55 40.79 -6.44
CA ARG A 730 22.18 40.30 -7.79
C ARG A 730 20.78 40.79 -8.17
N ILE A 731 19.83 40.70 -7.23
CA ILE A 731 18.46 41.20 -7.40
C ILE A 731 18.51 42.73 -7.52
N ALA A 732 19.26 43.42 -6.66
CA ALA A 732 19.42 44.88 -6.71
C ALA A 732 20.01 45.36 -8.04
N ALA A 733 21.03 44.67 -8.56
CA ALA A 733 21.62 44.95 -9.87
C ALA A 733 20.63 44.75 -11.02
N SER A 734 19.83 43.65 -10.96
CA SER A 734 18.79 43.36 -11.93
C SER A 734 17.66 44.39 -11.91
N MET A 735 17.25 44.87 -10.72
CA MET A 735 16.30 45.96 -10.58
C MET A 735 16.82 47.26 -11.23
N ALA A 736 18.11 47.63 -10.99
CA ALA A 736 18.70 48.82 -11.59
C ALA A 736 18.75 48.73 -13.12
N ALA A 737 18.98 47.54 -13.69
CA ALA A 737 19.01 47.32 -15.13
C ALA A 737 17.62 47.28 -15.80
N SER A 738 16.56 46.94 -15.04
CA SER A 738 15.21 46.66 -15.53
C SER A 738 14.15 47.70 -15.16
N GLY A 739 14.59 48.96 -14.91
CA GLY A 739 13.66 50.06 -14.61
C GLY A 739 13.11 50.08 -13.20
N GLY A 740 13.80 49.45 -12.23
CA GLY A 740 13.52 49.53 -10.80
C GLY A 740 12.62 48.42 -10.27
N VAL A 741 12.29 47.40 -11.05
CA VAL A 741 11.47 46.26 -10.68
C VAL A 741 12.19 44.96 -10.97
N PHE A 742 12.33 44.09 -9.99
CA PHE A 742 12.80 42.73 -10.26
C PHE A 742 11.70 41.88 -10.88
N ARG A 743 12.02 41.10 -11.91
CA ARG A 743 11.11 40.15 -12.55
C ARG A 743 11.80 38.81 -12.75
N GLN A 744 11.24 37.76 -12.19
CA GLN A 744 11.61 36.40 -12.51
C GLN A 744 11.13 36.04 -13.91
N LEU A 745 12.04 35.55 -14.77
CA LEU A 745 11.77 35.27 -16.19
C LEU A 745 11.13 33.90 -16.41
N SER A 746 11.43 32.92 -15.55
CA SER A 746 10.86 31.56 -15.57
C SER A 746 10.36 31.18 -14.20
N THR A 747 9.17 30.62 -14.11
CA THR A 747 8.63 30.01 -12.90
C THR A 747 9.09 28.56 -12.77
N SER A 748 9.45 27.87 -13.86
CA SER A 748 10.01 26.52 -13.81
C SER A 748 11.48 26.59 -13.44
N ILE A 749 11.84 25.94 -12.34
CA ILE A 749 13.17 25.89 -11.74
C ILE A 749 13.59 24.45 -11.50
N LYS A 750 14.88 24.19 -11.33
CA LYS A 750 15.37 22.92 -10.80
C LYS A 750 15.08 22.84 -9.30
N ALA A 751 14.48 21.72 -8.88
CA ALA A 751 14.09 21.49 -7.49
C ALA A 751 14.47 20.07 -7.04
N PRO A 752 15.77 19.70 -7.05
CA PRO A 752 16.20 18.36 -6.68
C PRO A 752 15.86 18.04 -5.25
N ASN A 753 15.30 16.83 -5.03
CA ASN A 753 15.01 16.27 -3.72
C ASN A 753 16.21 15.43 -3.24
N ALA A 754 16.59 15.57 -1.98
CA ALA A 754 17.73 14.86 -1.38
C ALA A 754 17.41 14.36 0.03
N GLY A 755 18.07 13.28 0.45
CA GLY A 755 18.12 12.85 1.82
C GLY A 755 18.99 13.79 2.69
N ASN A 756 18.92 13.56 4.01
CA ASN A 756 19.66 14.36 4.98
C ASN A 756 20.22 13.43 6.08
N PRO A 757 21.56 13.28 6.17
CA PRO A 757 22.17 12.42 7.19
C PRO A 757 22.00 12.91 8.64
N ASP A 758 21.60 14.16 8.83
CA ASP A 758 21.43 14.78 10.15
C ASP A 758 20.00 14.59 10.73
N LEU A 759 19.15 13.84 10.02
CA LEU A 759 17.80 13.54 10.51
C LEU A 759 17.82 12.73 11.79
N PHE A 760 16.91 13.07 12.71
CA PHE A 760 16.69 12.34 13.94
C PHE A 760 15.28 11.73 13.97
N GLU A 761 14.92 11.04 15.04
CA GLU A 761 13.66 10.31 15.13
C GLU A 761 12.42 11.21 15.17
N GLU A 762 11.34 10.78 14.54
CA GLU A 762 9.99 11.30 14.78
C GLU A 762 9.44 10.76 16.10
N THR A 763 8.72 11.57 16.85
CA THR A 763 8.04 11.17 18.09
C THR A 763 6.54 11.40 17.98
N ALA A 764 5.77 10.36 18.25
CA ALA A 764 4.30 10.41 18.23
C ALA A 764 3.74 10.13 19.63
N ASP A 765 2.95 11.05 20.14
CA ASP A 765 2.13 10.88 21.34
C ASP A 765 0.69 10.57 20.92
N THR A 766 0.16 9.44 21.38
CA THR A 766 -1.16 8.94 21.01
C THR A 766 -2.02 8.70 22.22
N LEU A 767 -3.20 9.31 22.26
CA LEU A 767 -4.26 9.02 23.24
C LEU A 767 -5.41 8.29 22.55
N THR A 768 -5.80 7.12 23.07
CA THR A 768 -7.01 6.43 22.68
C THR A 768 -7.97 6.28 23.86
N LEU A 769 -9.27 6.51 23.60
CA LEU A 769 -10.35 6.32 24.58
C LEU A 769 -11.46 5.52 23.90
N GLY A 770 -11.86 4.40 24.47
CA GLY A 770 -12.85 3.55 23.83
C GLY A 770 -13.84 2.92 24.80
N ALA A 771 -14.98 2.53 24.27
CA ALA A 771 -16.01 1.77 24.96
C ALA A 771 -16.49 0.64 24.06
N VAL A 772 -16.61 -0.57 24.63
CA VAL A 772 -17.17 -1.75 23.98
C VAL A 772 -18.40 -2.19 24.75
N TYR A 773 -19.52 -2.36 24.05
CA TYR A 773 -20.80 -2.71 24.65
C TYR A 773 -21.36 -4.00 24.03
N ARG A 774 -21.60 -5.00 24.88
CA ARG A 774 -22.14 -6.33 24.55
C ARG A 774 -23.33 -6.65 25.47
N PRO A 775 -24.52 -6.10 25.20
CA PRO A 775 -25.63 -6.23 26.11
C PRO A 775 -26.17 -7.66 26.24
N ALA A 776 -26.32 -8.16 27.45
CA ALA A 776 -26.86 -9.51 27.71
C ALA A 776 -28.32 -9.65 27.24
N PHE A 777 -29.11 -8.55 27.20
CA PHE A 777 -30.50 -8.56 26.74
C PHE A 777 -30.65 -8.64 25.20
N LEU A 778 -29.56 -8.39 24.43
CA LEU A 778 -29.53 -8.48 22.96
C LEU A 778 -28.36 -9.38 22.53
N PRO A 779 -28.49 -10.70 22.66
CA PRO A 779 -27.43 -11.65 22.31
C PRO A 779 -27.02 -11.49 20.83
N GLY A 780 -25.71 -11.51 20.57
CA GLY A 780 -25.16 -11.34 19.20
C GLY A 780 -24.93 -9.90 18.77
N PHE A 781 -25.35 -8.91 19.58
CA PHE A 781 -25.01 -7.51 19.34
C PHE A 781 -23.69 -7.13 20.02
N GLU A 782 -22.85 -6.41 19.30
CA GLU A 782 -21.63 -5.80 19.81
C GLU A 782 -21.44 -4.44 19.15
N ALA A 783 -21.04 -3.43 19.92
CA ALA A 783 -20.67 -2.13 19.40
C ALA A 783 -19.43 -1.60 20.11
N SER A 784 -18.59 -0.88 19.39
CA SER A 784 -17.49 -0.09 19.94
C SER A 784 -17.54 1.36 19.47
N LEU A 785 -17.05 2.24 20.31
CA LEU A 785 -16.82 3.65 20.04
C LEU A 785 -15.41 3.97 20.52
N ASP A 786 -14.55 4.46 19.65
CA ASP A 786 -13.14 4.75 19.93
C ASP A 786 -12.79 6.15 19.44
N TYR A 787 -12.31 7.00 20.34
CA TYR A 787 -11.69 8.29 20.05
C TYR A 787 -10.17 8.11 19.99
N TYR A 788 -9.53 8.79 19.05
CA TYR A 788 -8.08 8.87 18.93
C TYR A 788 -7.59 10.30 18.75
N ASP A 789 -6.39 10.57 19.29
CA ASP A 789 -5.63 11.81 19.14
C ASP A 789 -4.16 11.42 18.97
N ILE A 790 -3.62 11.57 17.77
CA ILE A 790 -2.24 11.23 17.40
C ILE A 790 -1.54 12.53 17.05
N ARG A 791 -0.47 12.84 17.75
CA ARG A 791 0.36 14.02 17.53
C ARG A 791 1.79 13.55 17.24
N ILE A 792 2.27 13.83 16.04
CA ILE A 792 3.62 13.49 15.58
C ILE A 792 4.43 14.77 15.54
N SER A 793 5.46 14.83 16.35
CA SER A 793 6.43 15.93 16.38
C SER A 793 7.67 15.53 15.60
N ASP A 794 8.39 16.53 15.09
CA ASP A 794 9.63 16.35 14.34
C ASP A 794 9.45 15.48 13.09
N VAL A 795 8.33 15.65 12.42
CA VAL A 795 7.96 14.90 11.22
C VAL A 795 9.02 15.08 10.15
N ILE A 796 9.54 13.93 9.65
CA ILE A 796 10.48 13.91 8.54
C ILE A 796 9.69 14.10 7.24
N SER A 797 9.90 15.24 6.62
CA SER A 797 9.33 15.58 5.32
C SER A 797 10.11 16.70 4.65
N SER A 798 9.89 16.87 3.36
CA SER A 798 10.39 18.04 2.63
C SER A 798 9.37 19.18 2.72
N LEU A 799 9.85 20.41 2.86
CA LEU A 799 9.01 21.60 2.73
C LEU A 799 8.68 21.82 1.25
N THR A 800 7.58 22.52 0.97
CA THR A 800 7.32 22.97 -0.40
C THR A 800 8.41 23.98 -0.83
N ASN A 801 8.76 23.98 -2.11
CA ASN A 801 9.77 24.91 -2.63
C ASN A 801 9.37 26.39 -2.42
N ALA A 802 8.06 26.67 -2.46
CA ALA A 802 7.52 27.98 -2.12
C ALA A 802 7.75 28.34 -0.64
N ALA A 803 7.56 27.37 0.28
CA ALA A 803 7.82 27.56 1.70
C ALA A 803 9.32 27.79 1.99
N LEU A 804 10.22 27.03 1.37
CA LEU A 804 11.67 27.23 1.47
C LEU A 804 12.06 28.65 1.01
N LEU A 805 11.50 29.10 -0.11
CA LEU A 805 11.78 30.43 -0.66
C LEU A 805 11.23 31.54 0.25
N LEU A 806 10.01 31.38 0.76
CA LEU A 806 9.41 32.32 1.71
C LEU A 806 10.20 32.36 3.03
N GLY A 807 10.58 31.20 3.59
CA GLY A 807 11.40 31.10 4.79
C GLY A 807 12.73 31.83 4.68
N CYS A 808 13.39 31.76 3.51
CA CYS A 808 14.63 32.49 3.25
C CYS A 808 14.42 34.01 3.32
N TYR A 809 13.39 34.57 2.71
CA TYR A 809 13.22 36.02 2.57
C TYR A 809 12.34 36.66 3.64
N SER A 810 11.61 35.89 4.45
CA SER A 810 10.74 36.42 5.50
C SER A 810 11.43 36.62 6.85
N ASP A 811 12.67 36.18 7.03
CA ASP A 811 13.39 36.30 8.29
C ASP A 811 13.76 37.78 8.57
N PRO A 812 13.34 38.35 9.71
CA PRO A 812 13.68 39.72 10.10
C PRO A 812 15.18 39.97 10.26
N ASN A 813 15.97 38.92 10.47
CA ASN A 813 17.42 39.00 10.63
C ASN A 813 18.19 38.93 9.30
N GLY A 814 17.48 38.83 8.17
CA GLY A 814 18.07 38.83 6.83
C GLY A 814 18.17 37.44 6.21
N THR A 815 18.88 37.29 5.13
CA THR A 815 18.97 36.06 4.32
C THR A 815 20.09 35.10 4.75
N ASN A 816 20.61 35.22 5.95
CA ASN A 816 21.59 34.26 6.49
C ASN A 816 20.94 33.20 7.39
N ASN A 817 20.02 32.44 6.84
CA ASN A 817 19.30 31.36 7.53
C ASN A 817 19.42 30.04 6.77
N VAL A 818 18.96 28.94 7.36
CA VAL A 818 19.07 27.58 6.79
C VAL A 818 18.34 27.43 5.45
N PHE A 819 17.23 28.12 5.27
CA PHE A 819 16.44 28.06 4.04
C PHE A 819 17.19 28.71 2.87
N CYS A 820 17.91 29.81 3.10
CA CYS A 820 18.68 30.50 2.06
C CYS A 820 19.86 29.68 1.54
N GLN A 821 20.36 28.73 2.32
CA GLN A 821 21.46 27.84 1.90
C GLN A 821 21.00 26.85 0.80
N THR A 822 19.70 26.56 0.74
CA THR A 822 19.12 25.66 -0.26
C THR A 822 18.83 26.34 -1.60
N ILE A 823 18.87 27.67 -1.65
CA ILE A 823 18.43 28.50 -2.78
C ILE A 823 19.62 28.98 -3.62
N THR A 824 19.55 28.76 -4.92
CA THR A 824 20.57 29.24 -5.87
C THR A 824 19.95 30.25 -6.82
N ARG A 825 20.59 31.43 -6.94
CA ARG A 825 20.28 32.41 -7.96
C ARG A 825 21.50 32.61 -8.88
N ASP A 826 21.24 32.85 -10.15
CA ASP A 826 22.29 33.21 -11.13
C ASP A 826 22.80 34.65 -10.92
N ASP A 827 23.78 35.06 -11.73
CA ASP A 827 24.39 36.40 -11.66
C ASP A 827 23.42 37.54 -11.99
N SER A 828 22.28 37.23 -12.63
CA SER A 828 21.21 38.19 -12.91
C SER A 828 20.11 38.22 -11.84
N GLY A 829 20.29 37.48 -10.75
CA GLY A 829 19.34 37.36 -9.63
C GLY A 829 18.18 36.41 -9.88
N GLN A 830 18.13 35.74 -11.06
CA GLN A 830 17.04 34.77 -11.31
C GLN A 830 17.16 33.55 -10.39
N LEU A 831 16.05 33.12 -9.82
CA LEU A 831 15.95 31.86 -9.12
C LEU A 831 16.10 30.71 -10.12
N VAL A 832 17.12 29.88 -9.97
CA VAL A 832 17.44 28.80 -10.90
C VAL A 832 17.33 27.41 -10.24
N ARG A 833 17.54 27.32 -8.92
CA ARG A 833 17.50 26.04 -8.21
C ARG A 833 17.10 26.23 -6.75
N ILE A 834 16.32 25.26 -6.23
CA ILE A 834 16.08 25.06 -4.81
C ILE A 834 16.42 23.60 -4.49
N LEU A 835 17.40 23.36 -3.60
CA LEU A 835 17.68 22.01 -3.10
C LEU A 835 16.67 21.66 -1.99
N ASN A 836 15.80 20.74 -2.24
CA ASN A 836 14.79 20.31 -1.29
C ASN A 836 15.28 19.08 -0.52
N GLN A 837 15.65 19.26 0.74
CA GLN A 837 16.11 18.17 1.61
C GLN A 837 15.05 17.81 2.63
N GLU A 838 15.01 16.51 2.98
CA GLU A 838 14.20 16.03 4.11
C GLU A 838 14.68 16.70 5.41
N GLN A 839 13.74 17.10 6.28
CA GLN A 839 14.01 17.81 7.53
C GLN A 839 13.01 17.41 8.64
N ASN A 840 13.41 17.51 9.91
CA ASN A 840 12.54 17.32 11.07
C ASN A 840 11.95 18.67 11.49
N LEU A 841 11.01 19.23 10.75
CA LEU A 841 10.50 20.59 11.00
C LEU A 841 9.01 20.67 11.27
N ASN A 842 8.26 19.60 11.04
CA ASN A 842 6.81 19.66 11.02
C ASN A 842 6.19 18.96 12.22
N GLU A 843 5.00 19.42 12.59
CA GLU A 843 4.12 18.67 13.48
C GLU A 843 2.88 18.25 12.71
N THR A 844 2.51 16.97 12.79
CA THR A 844 1.27 16.47 12.19
C THR A 844 0.35 15.94 13.28
N ARG A 845 -0.94 16.31 13.21
CA ARG A 845 -1.94 15.84 14.14
C ARG A 845 -3.12 15.21 13.44
N ALA A 846 -3.52 14.01 13.90
CA ALA A 846 -4.71 13.32 13.43
C ALA A 846 -5.64 13.00 14.59
N ARG A 847 -6.90 13.45 14.51
CA ARG A 847 -7.93 13.17 15.51
C ARG A 847 -9.21 12.68 14.87
N GLY A 848 -9.91 11.79 15.55
CA GLY A 848 -11.18 11.31 15.06
C GLY A 848 -11.90 10.36 16.00
N VAL A 849 -13.01 9.85 15.50
CA VAL A 849 -13.88 8.92 16.21
C VAL A 849 -14.22 7.78 15.27
N ASP A 850 -14.00 6.55 15.72
CA ASP A 850 -14.36 5.33 15.03
C ASP A 850 -15.51 4.63 15.76
N VAL A 851 -16.48 4.16 15.00
CA VAL A 851 -17.60 3.35 15.50
C VAL A 851 -17.64 2.05 14.73
N ALA A 852 -17.62 0.93 15.45
CA ALA A 852 -17.88 -0.36 14.87
C ALA A 852 -19.10 -0.99 15.56
N ALA A 853 -19.98 -1.61 14.79
CA ALA A 853 -21.11 -2.34 15.34
C ALA A 853 -21.36 -3.60 14.53
N SER A 854 -21.73 -4.69 15.20
CA SER A 854 -22.17 -5.91 14.55
C SER A 854 -23.35 -6.53 15.28
N TYR A 855 -24.25 -7.15 14.52
CA TYR A 855 -25.39 -7.86 15.06
C TYR A 855 -25.63 -9.16 14.31
N ARG A 856 -25.58 -10.28 15.04
CA ARG A 856 -25.89 -11.62 14.54
C ARG A 856 -27.28 -11.99 15.01
N PHE A 857 -28.15 -12.35 14.07
CA PHE A 857 -29.54 -12.72 14.36
C PHE A 857 -30.03 -13.76 13.37
N ASP A 858 -31.12 -14.42 13.73
CA ASP A 858 -31.88 -15.29 12.83
C ASP A 858 -33.30 -14.74 12.63
N LEU A 859 -33.97 -15.24 11.61
CA LEU A 859 -35.37 -14.92 11.27
C LEU A 859 -36.24 -16.18 11.21
N GLU A 860 -35.87 -17.22 11.95
CA GLU A 860 -36.59 -18.52 11.98
C GLU A 860 -38.07 -18.33 12.32
N GLN A 861 -38.42 -17.40 13.22
CA GLN A 861 -39.78 -17.06 13.57
C GLN A 861 -40.61 -16.60 12.36
N TRP A 862 -39.96 -16.05 11.32
CA TRP A 862 -40.60 -15.64 10.05
C TRP A 862 -40.38 -16.68 8.94
N ARG A 863 -39.91 -17.90 9.29
CA ARG A 863 -39.62 -19.01 8.36
C ARG A 863 -38.55 -18.66 7.31
N VAL A 864 -37.67 -17.74 7.60
CA VAL A 864 -36.48 -17.48 6.78
C VAL A 864 -35.33 -18.30 7.40
N PRO A 865 -34.85 -19.34 6.71
CA PRO A 865 -33.77 -20.15 7.23
C PRO A 865 -32.45 -19.38 7.17
N GLY A 866 -31.45 -19.81 7.95
CA GLY A 866 -30.13 -19.27 7.96
C GLY A 866 -29.93 -18.14 8.97
N ARG A 867 -28.70 -17.58 8.94
CA ARG A 867 -28.25 -16.57 9.90
C ARG A 867 -27.90 -15.30 9.17
N PHE A 868 -28.15 -14.19 9.84
CA PHE A 868 -27.81 -12.87 9.39
C PHE A 868 -26.71 -12.28 10.27
N LYS A 869 -25.79 -11.53 9.65
CA LYS A 869 -24.82 -10.65 10.31
C LYS A 869 -24.91 -9.29 9.65
N ALA A 870 -25.40 -8.30 10.38
CA ALA A 870 -25.29 -6.89 10.00
C ALA A 870 -24.02 -6.31 10.61
N SER A 871 -23.32 -5.45 9.88
CA SER A 871 -22.09 -4.76 10.34
C SER A 871 -22.06 -3.32 9.88
N LEU A 872 -21.45 -2.48 10.70
CA LEU A 872 -21.16 -1.07 10.42
C LEU A 872 -19.75 -0.79 10.92
N ASN A 873 -18.92 -0.21 10.05
CA ASN A 873 -17.71 0.49 10.44
C ASN A 873 -17.86 1.94 9.95
N TYR A 874 -17.68 2.89 10.83
CA TYR A 874 -17.80 4.30 10.53
C TYR A 874 -16.63 5.05 11.16
N SER A 875 -16.01 5.93 10.39
CA SER A 875 -14.95 6.83 10.85
C SER A 875 -15.32 8.28 10.57
N ARG A 876 -15.13 9.12 11.58
CA ARG A 876 -15.23 10.56 11.47
C ARG A 876 -13.89 11.20 11.80
N ARG A 877 -13.26 11.82 10.79
CA ARG A 877 -12.08 12.65 10.99
C ARG A 877 -12.49 13.99 11.58
N LEU A 878 -11.82 14.41 12.65
CA LEU A 878 -12.04 15.70 13.32
C LEU A 878 -10.95 16.70 12.97
N GLU A 879 -9.73 16.21 12.75
CA GLU A 879 -8.55 16.99 12.39
C GLU A 879 -7.54 16.09 11.68
N LEU A 880 -6.93 16.60 10.64
CA LEU A 880 -5.71 16.08 10.01
C LEU A 880 -4.90 17.31 9.59
N SER A 881 -4.07 17.80 10.49
CA SER A 881 -3.37 19.06 10.27
C SER A 881 -1.86 18.88 10.28
N THR A 882 -1.18 19.64 9.45
CA THR A 882 0.27 19.77 9.45
C THR A 882 0.65 21.21 9.74
N GLU A 883 1.47 21.42 10.77
CA GLU A 883 2.04 22.68 11.16
C GLU A 883 3.49 22.76 10.72
N TYR A 884 3.84 23.77 9.94
CA TYR A 884 5.18 23.98 9.42
C TYR A 884 5.97 24.90 10.34
N ASN A 885 6.93 24.33 11.07
CA ASN A 885 7.80 25.06 11.98
C ASN A 885 8.99 25.71 11.24
N GLY A 886 9.43 26.86 11.70
CA GLY A 886 10.65 27.51 11.18
C GLY A 886 10.42 28.60 10.13
N ILE A 887 9.19 28.85 9.70
CA ILE A 887 8.78 29.99 8.88
C ILE A 887 8.18 31.04 9.82
N SER A 888 8.43 32.33 9.59
CA SER A 888 8.02 33.43 10.51
C SER A 888 6.50 33.61 10.67
N SER A 889 5.70 32.87 9.91
CA SER A 889 4.28 32.64 10.13
C SER A 889 4.07 31.12 10.20
N VAL A 890 3.71 30.59 11.35
CA VAL A 890 3.23 29.22 11.49
C VAL A 890 2.03 29.05 10.56
N GLU A 891 2.19 28.25 9.53
CA GLU A 891 1.10 27.90 8.63
C GLU A 891 0.59 26.51 9.04
N THR A 892 -0.65 26.44 9.47
CA THR A 892 -1.33 25.17 9.76
C THR A 892 -2.26 24.84 8.59
N ILE A 893 -2.04 23.70 7.96
CA ILE A 893 -2.91 23.19 6.91
C ILE A 893 -3.73 22.04 7.51
N ASP A 894 -5.05 22.20 7.60
CA ASP A 894 -5.97 21.11 7.95
C ASP A 894 -6.52 20.53 6.65
N GLU A 895 -6.34 19.22 6.42
CA GLU A 895 -6.73 18.53 5.19
C GLU A 895 -8.13 17.89 5.27
N VAL A 896 -8.80 17.94 6.43
CA VAL A 896 -10.09 17.27 6.64
C VAL A 896 -11.18 17.87 5.76
N GLY A 897 -11.78 17.04 4.92
CA GLY A 897 -12.86 17.41 4.00
C GLY A 897 -12.39 17.64 2.57
N ALA A 898 -11.11 17.44 2.27
CA ALA A 898 -10.60 17.37 0.91
C ALA A 898 -10.72 15.94 0.34
N VAL A 899 -10.52 15.79 -0.97
CA VAL A 899 -10.45 14.47 -1.63
C VAL A 899 -9.34 13.63 -1.02
N GLY A 900 -9.64 12.37 -0.69
CA GLY A 900 -8.73 11.46 0.01
C GLY A 900 -8.77 11.57 1.54
N THR A 901 -9.34 12.66 2.09
CA THR A 901 -9.43 12.91 3.55
C THR A 901 -10.85 13.30 3.97
N ALA A 902 -11.84 12.61 3.41
CA ALA A 902 -13.25 12.86 3.70
C ALA A 902 -13.53 12.88 5.21
N LYS A 903 -14.38 13.80 5.65
CA LYS A 903 -14.76 13.96 7.05
C LYS A 903 -15.48 12.74 7.62
N ASN A 904 -16.28 12.08 6.79
CA ASN A 904 -17.07 10.92 7.18
C ASN A 904 -16.87 9.80 6.16
N GLU A 905 -16.57 8.61 6.65
CA GLU A 905 -16.49 7.39 5.86
C GLU A 905 -17.21 6.26 6.56
N ALA A 906 -17.85 5.37 5.82
CA ALA A 906 -18.52 4.22 6.40
C ALA A 906 -18.47 3.00 5.48
N LYS A 907 -18.50 1.81 6.09
CA LYS A 907 -18.76 0.53 5.43
C LYS A 907 -19.94 -0.14 6.14
N PHE A 908 -20.98 -0.44 5.40
CA PHE A 908 -22.12 -1.26 5.85
C PHE A 908 -21.98 -2.64 5.25
N GLY A 909 -22.34 -3.66 6.01
CA GLY A 909 -22.39 -5.04 5.54
C GLY A 909 -23.65 -5.75 6.03
N LEU A 910 -24.25 -6.54 5.14
CA LEU A 910 -25.30 -7.50 5.51
C LEU A 910 -24.96 -8.85 4.89
N ASN A 911 -24.67 -9.82 5.73
CA ASN A 911 -24.39 -11.19 5.31
C ASN A 911 -25.52 -12.10 5.77
N TRP A 912 -26.06 -12.88 4.84
CA TRP A 912 -26.96 -14.00 5.10
C TRP A 912 -26.26 -15.30 4.72
N SER A 913 -26.36 -16.30 5.55
CA SER A 913 -25.83 -17.64 5.25
C SER A 913 -26.75 -18.74 5.80
N ASP A 914 -26.93 -19.77 5.00
CA ASP A 914 -27.55 -21.02 5.42
C ASP A 914 -26.56 -22.20 5.29
N ASP A 915 -27.06 -23.43 5.17
CA ASP A 915 -26.19 -24.60 5.07
C ASP A 915 -25.36 -24.68 3.79
N ASN A 916 -25.79 -24.08 2.70
CA ASN A 916 -25.14 -24.18 1.39
C ASN A 916 -24.79 -22.83 0.77
N TRP A 917 -25.55 -21.79 1.07
CA TRP A 917 -25.43 -20.49 0.47
C TRP A 917 -24.90 -19.44 1.44
N SER A 918 -24.14 -18.51 0.91
CA SER A 918 -23.86 -17.24 1.57
C SER A 918 -24.08 -16.09 0.60
N VAL A 919 -24.82 -15.09 1.03
CA VAL A 919 -25.05 -13.85 0.26
C VAL A 919 -24.61 -12.70 1.13
N ARG A 920 -23.70 -11.89 0.59
CA ARG A 920 -23.18 -10.68 1.24
C ARG A 920 -23.50 -9.47 0.39
N TRP A 921 -24.08 -8.46 1.00
CA TRP A 921 -24.17 -7.12 0.46
C TRP A 921 -23.29 -6.19 1.29
N SER A 922 -22.48 -5.36 0.63
CA SER A 922 -21.68 -4.33 1.26
C SER A 922 -21.87 -2.99 0.57
N SER A 923 -21.75 -1.91 1.33
CA SER A 923 -21.82 -0.55 0.84
C SER A 923 -20.72 0.29 1.46
N ARG A 924 -19.90 0.92 0.62
CA ARG A 924 -18.91 1.91 1.03
C ARG A 924 -19.48 3.31 0.80
N TYR A 925 -19.34 4.16 1.79
CA TYR A 925 -19.73 5.55 1.79
C TYR A 925 -18.51 6.46 2.00
N VAL A 926 -18.37 7.46 1.16
CA VAL A 926 -17.42 8.58 1.31
C VAL A 926 -18.25 9.86 1.30
N GLY A 927 -18.16 10.63 2.37
CA GLY A 927 -18.92 11.89 2.50
C GLY A 927 -18.49 12.94 1.49
N SER A 928 -19.32 13.96 1.30
CA SER A 928 -19.01 15.11 0.45
C SER A 928 -17.71 15.81 0.84
N VAL A 929 -16.94 16.24 -0.14
CA VAL A 929 -15.60 16.83 0.03
C VAL A 929 -15.43 18.05 -0.88
N VAL A 930 -14.35 18.78 -0.66
CA VAL A 930 -13.83 19.76 -1.63
C VAL A 930 -12.64 19.16 -2.39
N ASP A 931 -12.38 19.65 -3.59
CA ASP A 931 -11.18 19.21 -4.36
C ASP A 931 -9.91 19.47 -3.55
N SER A 932 -9.70 20.71 -3.10
CA SER A 932 -8.70 21.06 -2.08
C SER A 932 -9.14 22.27 -1.26
N LEU A 933 -8.68 22.36 -0.01
CA LEU A 933 -8.95 23.47 0.88
C LEU A 933 -8.26 24.76 0.43
N GLU A 934 -7.11 24.66 -0.23
CA GLU A 934 -6.41 25.82 -0.81
C GLU A 934 -7.25 26.45 -1.93
N ARG A 935 -7.83 25.64 -2.82
CA ARG A 935 -8.76 26.12 -3.85
C ARG A 935 -10.03 26.71 -3.26
N GLU A 936 -10.54 26.16 -2.16
CA GLU A 936 -11.68 26.73 -1.47
C GLU A 936 -11.37 28.14 -0.94
N GLN A 937 -10.22 28.31 -0.29
CA GLN A 937 -9.75 29.62 0.17
C GLN A 937 -9.54 30.59 -1.00
N GLN A 938 -8.97 30.13 -2.12
CA GLN A 938 -8.80 30.91 -3.34
C GLN A 938 -10.15 31.36 -3.90
N ALA A 939 -11.11 30.45 -4.01
CA ALA A 939 -12.46 30.76 -4.49
C ALA A 939 -13.17 31.80 -3.63
N ILE A 940 -13.03 31.71 -2.30
CA ILE A 940 -13.55 32.68 -1.34
C ILE A 940 -12.86 34.04 -1.54
N ALA A 941 -11.53 34.07 -1.64
CA ALA A 941 -10.75 35.30 -1.83
C ALA A 941 -11.09 36.00 -3.14
N MET A 942 -11.36 35.24 -4.21
CA MET A 942 -11.76 35.74 -5.53
C MET A 942 -13.23 36.09 -5.64
N GLY A 943 -14.04 35.70 -4.64
CA GLY A 943 -15.49 35.94 -4.61
C GLY A 943 -16.26 35.15 -5.66
N TRP A 944 -15.80 33.96 -6.05
CA TRP A 944 -16.50 33.11 -7.02
C TRP A 944 -17.79 32.54 -6.41
N ALA A 945 -18.92 32.79 -7.06
CA ALA A 945 -20.19 32.28 -6.59
C ALA A 945 -20.40 30.79 -6.88
N ASP A 946 -19.79 30.28 -7.93
CA ASP A 946 -19.89 28.89 -8.38
C ASP A 946 -18.49 28.40 -8.91
N PRO A 947 -17.60 28.01 -8.01
CA PRO A 947 -16.29 27.49 -8.40
C PRO A 947 -16.43 26.10 -9.03
N LEU A 948 -15.97 25.96 -10.27
CA LEU A 948 -16.04 24.70 -11.01
C LEU A 948 -15.21 23.60 -10.34
N TYR A 949 -15.75 22.38 -10.28
CA TYR A 949 -15.08 21.17 -9.76
C TYR A 949 -14.49 21.31 -8.35
N LEU A 950 -15.05 22.24 -7.52
CA LEU A 950 -14.54 22.43 -6.16
C LEU A 950 -15.34 21.62 -5.14
N TYR A 951 -16.68 21.70 -5.16
CA TYR A 951 -17.55 21.01 -4.22
C TYR A 951 -18.03 19.70 -4.85
N LEU A 952 -17.74 18.58 -4.19
CA LEU A 952 -17.99 17.23 -4.68
C LEU A 952 -19.01 16.54 -3.77
N ASP A 953 -20.03 15.93 -4.38
CA ASP A 953 -21.08 15.21 -3.67
C ASP A 953 -20.55 13.95 -2.99
N ASP A 954 -21.33 13.38 -2.09
CA ASP A 954 -21.03 12.11 -1.45
C ASP A 954 -21.06 10.95 -2.47
N TYR A 955 -20.25 9.94 -2.18
CA TYR A 955 -20.08 8.78 -3.05
C TYR A 955 -20.51 7.50 -2.34
N TRP A 956 -21.26 6.65 -3.05
CA TRP A 956 -21.70 5.34 -2.60
C TRP A 956 -21.30 4.25 -3.58
N ARG A 957 -20.60 3.22 -3.10
CA ARG A 957 -20.36 2.00 -3.85
C ARG A 957 -21.11 0.85 -3.19
N HIS A 958 -21.83 0.06 -3.98
CA HIS A 958 -22.57 -1.11 -3.52
C HIS A 958 -22.07 -2.35 -4.23
N ASP A 959 -21.77 -3.38 -3.43
CA ASP A 959 -21.21 -4.65 -3.91
C ASP A 959 -22.09 -5.81 -3.42
N ILE A 960 -22.22 -6.87 -4.22
CA ILE A 960 -22.91 -8.10 -3.85
C ILE A 960 -22.06 -9.32 -4.17
N SER A 961 -21.91 -10.23 -3.22
CA SER A 961 -21.22 -11.50 -3.38
C SER A 961 -22.15 -12.65 -3.04
N VAL A 962 -22.09 -13.71 -3.80
CA VAL A 962 -22.86 -14.95 -3.57
C VAL A 962 -21.88 -16.11 -3.61
N SER A 963 -21.92 -16.97 -2.60
CA SER A 963 -21.16 -18.22 -2.62
C SER A 963 -22.08 -19.44 -2.36
N PHE A 964 -21.73 -20.56 -2.98
CA PHE A 964 -22.43 -21.84 -2.90
C PHE A 964 -21.45 -22.97 -2.60
N THR A 965 -21.73 -23.71 -1.52
CA THR A 965 -20.97 -24.89 -1.09
C THR A 965 -21.96 -26.06 -1.01
N PRO A 966 -21.94 -27.01 -1.98
CA PRO A 966 -22.95 -28.08 -2.10
C PRO A 966 -23.08 -28.98 -0.88
N ASP A 967 -22.01 -29.25 -0.16
CA ASP A 967 -22.01 -30.07 1.04
C ASP A 967 -21.06 -29.48 2.10
N ARG A 968 -21.62 -28.86 3.14
CA ARG A 968 -20.86 -28.35 4.28
C ARG A 968 -20.20 -29.41 5.16
N ARG A 969 -20.68 -30.64 5.09
CA ARG A 969 -20.09 -31.76 5.87
C ARG A 969 -18.79 -32.25 5.25
N ASN A 970 -18.63 -31.99 3.96
CA ASN A 970 -17.41 -32.23 3.21
C ASN A 970 -17.26 -31.12 2.15
N PRO A 971 -16.84 -29.89 2.54
CA PRO A 971 -16.82 -28.72 1.65
C PRO A 971 -15.69 -28.83 0.62
N LYS A 972 -15.76 -29.83 -0.25
CA LYS A 972 -14.76 -30.08 -1.29
C LYS A 972 -14.91 -29.15 -2.51
N LEU A 973 -16.07 -28.52 -2.65
CA LEU A 973 -16.35 -27.62 -3.76
C LEU A 973 -17.02 -26.36 -3.27
N LYS A 974 -16.47 -25.20 -3.63
CA LYS A 974 -17.08 -23.88 -3.40
C LYS A 974 -17.08 -23.10 -4.70
N VAL A 975 -18.20 -22.54 -5.09
CA VAL A 975 -18.37 -21.62 -6.21
C VAL A 975 -18.80 -20.28 -5.66
N PHE A 976 -18.19 -19.19 -6.09
CA PHE A 976 -18.58 -17.84 -5.68
C PHE A 976 -18.54 -16.86 -6.84
N GLY A 977 -19.37 -15.84 -6.76
CA GLY A 977 -19.40 -14.74 -7.73
C GLY A 977 -19.69 -13.42 -7.04
N THR A 978 -19.07 -12.36 -7.53
CA THR A 978 -19.19 -11.01 -6.97
C THR A 978 -19.46 -10.01 -8.10
N VAL A 979 -20.37 -9.08 -7.83
CA VAL A 979 -20.56 -7.87 -8.63
C VAL A 979 -20.18 -6.69 -7.76
N ARG A 980 -19.07 -6.04 -8.09
CA ARG A 980 -18.63 -4.81 -7.44
C ARG A 980 -19.22 -3.60 -8.19
N ASN A 981 -19.52 -2.55 -7.44
CA ASN A 981 -20.07 -1.31 -7.97
C ASN A 981 -21.32 -1.57 -8.86
N ILE A 982 -22.34 -2.15 -8.26
CA ILE A 982 -23.56 -2.62 -8.96
C ILE A 982 -24.18 -1.51 -9.84
N PHE A 983 -24.12 -0.25 -9.37
CA PHE A 983 -24.72 0.90 -10.05
C PHE A 983 -23.80 1.56 -11.07
N ASN A 984 -22.56 1.09 -11.24
CA ASN A 984 -21.55 1.62 -12.16
C ASN A 984 -21.22 3.11 -11.92
N ASP A 985 -21.13 3.51 -10.67
CA ASP A 985 -20.81 4.87 -10.28
C ASP A 985 -19.28 5.08 -10.30
N TYR A 986 -18.80 6.07 -11.03
CA TYR A 986 -17.38 6.45 -11.14
C TYR A 986 -16.98 7.57 -10.18
N GLY A 987 -17.88 7.99 -9.29
CA GLY A 987 -17.67 9.14 -8.42
C GLY A 987 -17.56 10.49 -9.16
N PRO A 988 -17.06 11.53 -8.49
CA PRO A 988 -17.04 12.88 -9.05
C PRO A 988 -16.13 13.00 -10.28
N PHE A 989 -16.46 13.94 -11.16
CA PHE A 989 -15.65 14.29 -12.33
C PHE A 989 -14.56 15.28 -11.90
N LEU A 990 -13.30 14.88 -12.05
CA LEU A 990 -12.14 15.63 -11.60
C LEU A 990 -11.12 15.77 -12.75
N PRO A 991 -11.23 16.84 -13.56
CA PRO A 991 -10.37 17.05 -14.71
C PRO A 991 -8.95 17.42 -14.32
N ASP A 992 -8.03 17.34 -15.28
CA ASP A 992 -6.69 17.89 -15.15
C ASP A 992 -6.73 19.38 -14.80
N GLY A 993 -5.82 19.84 -13.94
CA GLY A 993 -5.80 21.20 -13.41
C GLY A 993 -6.62 21.42 -12.15
N THR A 994 -7.38 20.42 -11.67
CA THR A 994 -7.85 20.33 -10.28
C THR A 994 -6.74 19.73 -9.42
N ASP A 995 -6.74 19.99 -8.11
CA ASP A 995 -5.65 19.51 -7.23
C ASP A 995 -5.68 18.00 -7.06
N SER A 996 -6.85 17.39 -7.04
CA SER A 996 -7.05 15.94 -6.84
C SER A 996 -7.34 15.18 -8.13
N GLY A 997 -7.54 15.86 -9.25
CA GLY A 997 -7.81 15.27 -10.55
C GLY A 997 -6.54 14.87 -11.31
N ASN A 998 -6.74 14.24 -12.45
CA ASN A 998 -5.68 13.87 -13.37
C ASN A 998 -6.12 14.03 -14.83
N GLN A 999 -5.19 13.88 -15.75
CA GLN A 999 -5.45 13.97 -17.20
C GLN A 999 -6.53 13.01 -17.72
N TYR A 1000 -6.99 12.03 -16.92
CA TYR A 1000 -8.05 11.08 -17.28
C TYR A 1000 -9.37 11.35 -16.56
N ASN A 1001 -9.49 12.46 -15.85
CA ASN A 1001 -10.68 12.92 -15.14
C ASN A 1001 -11.14 12.00 -13.99
N TYR A 1002 -10.24 11.24 -13.38
CA TYR A 1002 -10.49 10.33 -12.25
C TYR A 1002 -9.63 10.67 -11.03
N ASN A 1003 -10.11 10.19 -9.89
CA ASN A 1003 -9.28 10.03 -8.68
C ASN A 1003 -9.41 8.61 -8.15
N SER A 1004 -8.31 8.00 -7.75
CA SER A 1004 -8.24 6.60 -7.27
C SER A 1004 -9.09 6.34 -6.03
N THR A 1005 -9.36 7.34 -5.19
CA THR A 1005 -10.23 7.25 -4.01
C THR A 1005 -11.63 6.72 -4.33
N TYR A 1006 -12.16 7.09 -5.51
CA TYR A 1006 -13.50 6.68 -5.98
C TYR A 1006 -13.44 5.46 -6.91
N GLY A 1007 -12.26 5.11 -7.41
CA GLY A 1007 -12.05 4.04 -8.38
C GLY A 1007 -12.17 4.48 -9.83
N VAL A 1008 -11.53 3.72 -10.71
CA VAL A 1008 -11.46 3.99 -12.17
C VAL A 1008 -12.07 2.86 -13.00
N VAL A 1009 -12.44 1.76 -12.33
CA VAL A 1009 -12.82 0.50 -13.00
C VAL A 1009 -14.29 0.51 -13.44
N GLY A 1010 -15.19 1.13 -12.65
CA GLY A 1010 -16.63 1.02 -12.81
C GLY A 1010 -17.14 -0.32 -12.27
N ARG A 1011 -18.22 -0.87 -12.87
CA ARG A 1011 -18.79 -2.16 -12.47
C ARG A 1011 -17.85 -3.30 -12.86
N ALA A 1012 -17.57 -4.20 -11.91
CA ALA A 1012 -16.73 -5.37 -12.12
C ALA A 1012 -17.45 -6.66 -11.69
N PHE A 1013 -17.17 -7.74 -12.41
CA PHE A 1013 -17.71 -9.08 -12.18
C PHE A 1013 -16.57 -10.04 -11.89
N THR A 1014 -16.71 -10.84 -10.86
CA THR A 1014 -15.74 -11.89 -10.51
C THR A 1014 -16.47 -13.23 -10.35
N LEU A 1015 -15.85 -14.30 -10.85
CA LEU A 1015 -16.31 -15.68 -10.66
C LEU A 1015 -15.14 -16.54 -10.20
N GLY A 1016 -15.36 -17.32 -9.13
CA GLY A 1016 -14.34 -18.20 -8.59
C GLY A 1016 -14.84 -19.60 -8.29
N LEU A 1017 -13.91 -20.54 -8.40
CA LEU A 1017 -14.08 -21.95 -8.06
C LEU A 1017 -12.96 -22.38 -7.13
N GLN A 1018 -13.30 -23.00 -6.00
CA GLN A 1018 -12.33 -23.59 -5.07
C GLN A 1018 -12.69 -25.05 -4.83
N VAL A 1019 -11.68 -25.90 -4.80
CA VAL A 1019 -11.81 -27.34 -4.54
C VAL A 1019 -10.82 -27.72 -3.43
N GLU A 1020 -11.27 -28.53 -2.48
CA GLU A 1020 -10.44 -29.10 -1.41
C GLU A 1020 -10.57 -30.63 -1.41
N PHE A 1021 -9.44 -31.33 -1.27
CA PHE A 1021 -9.34 -32.79 -1.31
C PHE A 1021 -8.80 -33.36 0.00
#